data_9b079ba33001b4f66894b209a9a30ab4
#
_entry.id   9b079ba33001b4f66894b209a9a30ab4
#
_cell.length_a   1.000
_cell.length_b   1.000
_cell.length_c   1.000
_cell.angle_alpha   90.00
_cell.angle_beta   90.00
_cell.angle_gamma   90.00
#
_symmetry.space_group_name_H-M   'P 1'
#
loop_
_entity.id
_entity.type
_entity.pdbx_description
1 polymer ?
#
loop_
_entity_poly.entity_id
_entity_poly.type
_entity_poly.pdbx_seq_one_letter_code
_entity_poly.pdbx_strand_id
1 'polypeptide(L)'
;MRKILLILFIYISTVFHAFASAVGTWQVYPSYANLTEISPAGDVCFGLASGSLFAYNNATGEMTVFNKTTGLAGIEINHIAWSQQAKRLVVAYSDGNIDLVSTAGDITNVPGLYLSTVVSDKTINNIYIDGHCAYMSIGVGVMKLDAKKGVIADTYQLGFAVHHSYVKDGYLYAVSKAQGTWRGLLTDNLLDKNRWQRVGGYTALADNRLNVRDASTGLWWTRNDAGRLACYTLADDGTRTYKTEGVLPEGPASNRFYRLYMHGGKLYSVGGFWAQENNAGYPGEVHVWNGQNWSEFEQPTSQMIGHDYIDLLCMDFDPKKEGHVMVGAKGGVYEFQDGKFIKHYGRQNSVLESGVNSDNYTIVSTLKYTDNGDLWVLNSMVDNPIWKIEHGSGNWVNYPHPEMSTPAKYNLVSLLQSRSDKNIMWFANNYYMENRLYAYDCVNDKLVSFGPDFTNEDDAVITPIGVYSLAEDMEGNVWIASINGPFYISSADALAGNDLFVQHKVPRNDGTNLADYLLSDVKTRCIAVDGANRKWMGTNNGVFLISNDCNTLIQHFTTENSPLLSNTVYDICVDDNSNMVYFATERGLCSYASDATQPSEEMTKDNVYAYPNPVTPEYTGKITIVGLSFNADVKIVTSNGALVNQGRSTGGSYQWDGRDLKGKRVASGVYMVQAATETGDKGVVCRIAVVN
;
A
#
# COMPACT_ATOMS: atom_id res chain seq x y z
N MET A 1 -9.38 35.19 59.14
CA MET A 1 -9.03 33.80 58.77
C MET A 1 -9.22 33.65 57.23
N ARG A 2 -8.12 33.84 56.51
CA ARG A 2 -8.08 33.70 55.03
C ARG A 2 -7.80 32.25 54.69
N LYS A 3 -8.72 31.60 53.96
CA LYS A 3 -8.49 30.29 53.37
C LYS A 3 -7.69 30.47 52.10
N ILE A 4 -6.48 29.98 52.07
CA ILE A 4 -5.64 29.89 50.89
C ILE A 4 -6.10 28.62 50.16
N LEU A 5 -6.63 28.80 48.95
CA LEU A 5 -6.97 27.72 48.02
C LEU A 5 -5.68 27.38 47.24
N LEU A 6 -5.07 26.25 47.54
CA LEU A 6 -3.94 25.72 46.80
C LEU A 6 -4.47 25.00 45.56
N ILE A 7 -4.32 25.63 44.41
CA ILE A 7 -4.63 24.99 43.10
C ILE A 7 -3.38 24.20 42.71
N LEU A 8 -3.46 22.88 42.85
CA LEU A 8 -2.44 21.97 42.38
C LEU A 8 -2.62 21.81 40.85
N PHE A 9 -1.78 22.48 40.07
CA PHE A 9 -1.63 22.21 38.64
C PHE A 9 -0.89 20.88 38.50
N ILE A 10 -1.64 19.80 38.24
CA ILE A 10 -1.07 18.55 37.75
C ILE A 10 -0.74 18.74 36.26
N TYR A 11 0.51 19.00 35.97
CA TYR A 11 1.04 18.84 34.61
C TYR A 11 0.99 17.35 34.29
N ILE A 12 -0.07 16.91 33.61
CA ILE A 12 -0.08 15.62 32.92
C ILE A 12 0.76 15.83 31.65
N SER A 13 2.05 15.55 31.74
CA SER A 13 2.85 15.32 30.55
C SER A 13 2.30 14.04 29.91
N THR A 14 1.40 14.18 28.96
CA THR A 14 1.05 13.09 28.03
C THR A 14 2.28 12.84 27.17
N VAL A 15 3.14 11.97 27.64
CA VAL A 15 4.10 11.29 26.78
C VAL A 15 3.24 10.41 25.89
N PHE A 16 2.99 10.85 24.66
CA PHE A 16 2.41 10.02 23.63
C PHE A 16 3.41 8.91 23.33
N HIS A 17 3.28 7.81 24.04
CA HIS A 17 3.81 6.55 23.55
C HIS A 17 2.94 6.20 22.33
N ALA A 18 3.53 6.22 21.17
CA ALA A 18 2.93 5.56 20.01
C ALA A 18 2.68 4.11 20.44
N PHE A 19 1.44 3.75 20.71
CA PHE A 19 1.08 2.36 20.99
C PHE A 19 1.37 1.59 19.70
N ALA A 20 2.40 0.74 19.73
CA ALA A 20 2.61 -0.18 18.63
C ALA A 20 1.30 -0.97 18.40
N SER A 21 0.87 -1.03 17.15
CA SER A 21 -0.34 -1.75 16.77
C SER A 21 -0.20 -3.22 17.18
N ALA A 22 -1.31 -3.85 17.56
CA ALA A 22 -1.29 -5.27 17.89
C ALA A 22 -0.83 -6.08 16.67
N VAL A 23 0.10 -7.00 16.88
CA VAL A 23 0.62 -7.86 15.82
C VAL A 23 -0.52 -8.58 15.10
N GLY A 24 -0.47 -8.59 13.77
CA GLY A 24 -1.50 -9.16 12.92
C GLY A 24 -2.59 -8.17 12.49
N THR A 25 -2.57 -6.93 12.98
CA THR A 25 -3.54 -5.92 12.55
C THR A 25 -3.18 -5.32 11.20
N TRP A 26 -4.21 -5.04 10.40
CA TRP A 26 -4.12 -4.39 9.10
C TRP A 26 -4.72 -3.00 9.15
N GLN A 27 -4.15 -2.10 8.36
CA GLN A 27 -4.72 -0.81 8.06
C GLN A 27 -4.67 -0.56 6.56
N VAL A 28 -5.69 0.10 6.02
CA VAL A 28 -5.76 0.51 4.61
C VAL A 28 -5.89 2.03 4.54
N TYR A 29 -5.30 2.63 3.51
CA TYR A 29 -5.20 4.09 3.36
C TYR A 29 -5.82 4.54 2.02
N PRO A 30 -7.16 4.48 1.90
CA PRO A 30 -7.82 4.86 0.66
C PRO A 30 -7.85 6.38 0.47
N SER A 31 -7.76 6.80 -0.78
CA SER A 31 -8.07 8.18 -1.15
C SER A 31 -9.57 8.42 -1.20
N TYR A 32 -9.98 9.63 -0.80
CA TYR A 32 -11.36 10.13 -0.94
C TYR A 32 -11.41 11.44 -1.73
N ALA A 33 -10.35 11.78 -2.47
CA ALA A 33 -10.21 13.09 -3.09
C ALA A 33 -11.21 13.38 -4.23
N ASN A 34 -11.71 12.33 -4.91
CA ASN A 34 -12.62 12.49 -6.05
C ASN A 34 -13.99 11.86 -5.78
N LEU A 35 -14.94 12.66 -5.30
CA LEU A 35 -16.33 12.25 -5.08
C LEU A 35 -17.03 12.03 -6.43
N THR A 36 -17.50 10.82 -6.70
CA THR A 36 -18.08 10.39 -7.98
C THR A 36 -19.57 10.06 -7.91
N GLU A 37 -20.04 9.55 -6.76
CA GLU A 37 -21.46 9.24 -6.55
C GLU A 37 -21.91 9.59 -5.12
N ILE A 38 -23.16 9.99 -4.99
CA ILE A 38 -23.83 10.34 -3.73
C ILE A 38 -25.12 9.53 -3.63
N SER A 39 -25.35 8.87 -2.49
CA SER A 39 -26.55 8.06 -2.27
C SER A 39 -27.15 8.34 -0.91
N PRO A 40 -28.14 9.24 -0.81
CA PRO A 40 -28.79 9.62 0.45
C PRO A 40 -29.66 8.49 1.04
N ALA A 41 -29.65 8.41 2.37
CA ALA A 41 -30.38 7.44 3.19
C ALA A 41 -31.02 8.13 4.42
N GLY A 42 -31.73 9.21 4.21
CA GLY A 42 -32.26 10.08 5.27
C GLY A 42 -31.22 11.08 5.77
N ASP A 43 -30.93 11.07 7.07
CA ASP A 43 -29.89 11.91 7.66
C ASP A 43 -28.47 11.42 7.35
N VAL A 44 -28.33 10.14 6.97
CA VAL A 44 -27.07 9.57 6.52
C VAL A 44 -26.97 9.71 5.00
N CYS A 45 -25.79 10.07 4.52
CA CYS A 45 -25.48 10.07 3.12
C CYS A 45 -24.22 9.22 2.85
N PHE A 46 -24.35 8.26 1.96
CA PHE A 46 -23.20 7.51 1.46
C PHE A 46 -22.56 8.26 0.29
N GLY A 47 -21.23 8.33 0.31
CA GLY A 47 -20.42 8.88 -0.76
C GLY A 47 -19.45 7.85 -1.31
N LEU A 48 -19.34 7.79 -2.63
CA LEU A 48 -18.30 7.04 -3.34
C LEU A 48 -17.26 8.03 -3.83
N ALA A 49 -16.03 7.92 -3.33
CA ALA A 49 -14.94 8.79 -3.69
C ALA A 49 -13.68 7.98 -4.00
N SER A 50 -13.06 8.22 -5.15
CA SER A 50 -11.86 7.49 -5.62
C SER A 50 -12.00 5.95 -5.52
N GLY A 51 -13.20 5.41 -5.73
CA GLY A 51 -13.51 3.98 -5.58
C GLY A 51 -13.68 3.49 -4.14
N SER A 52 -13.71 4.40 -3.15
CA SER A 52 -13.81 4.11 -1.72
C SER A 52 -15.13 4.62 -1.15
N LEU A 53 -15.72 3.84 -0.24
CA LEU A 53 -17.03 4.13 0.37
C LEU A 53 -16.89 4.81 1.72
N PHE A 54 -17.69 5.84 1.94
CA PHE A 54 -17.88 6.45 3.25
C PHE A 54 -19.36 6.81 3.48
N ALA A 55 -19.73 7.06 4.73
CA ALA A 55 -21.01 7.63 5.11
C ALA A 55 -20.82 8.84 6.02
N TYR A 56 -21.64 9.84 5.84
CA TYR A 56 -21.69 11.01 6.70
C TYR A 56 -23.11 11.17 7.26
N ASN A 57 -23.21 11.30 8.58
CA ASN A 57 -24.47 11.54 9.27
C ASN A 57 -24.60 13.04 9.56
N ASN A 58 -25.51 13.72 8.85
CA ASN A 58 -25.72 15.17 9.00
C ASN A 58 -26.29 15.58 10.36
N ALA A 59 -27.00 14.67 11.06
CA ALA A 59 -27.57 14.96 12.37
C ALA A 59 -26.54 14.91 13.50
N THR A 60 -25.56 14.00 13.42
CA THR A 60 -24.53 13.80 14.45
C THR A 60 -23.18 14.40 14.07
N GLY A 61 -22.92 14.66 12.79
CA GLY A 61 -21.62 15.05 12.25
C GLY A 61 -20.63 13.88 12.15
N GLU A 62 -21.08 12.65 12.35
CA GLU A 62 -20.23 11.47 12.35
C GLU A 62 -19.85 11.04 10.92
N MET A 63 -18.57 10.75 10.72
CA MET A 63 -18.00 10.20 9.49
C MET A 63 -17.61 8.74 9.71
N THR A 64 -18.15 7.84 8.88
CA THR A 64 -17.84 6.40 8.89
C THR A 64 -17.19 6.01 7.57
N VAL A 65 -16.07 5.30 7.62
CA VAL A 65 -15.39 4.77 6.44
C VAL A 65 -15.57 3.26 6.32
N PHE A 66 -15.70 2.77 5.09
CA PHE A 66 -15.89 1.35 4.80
C PHE A 66 -14.79 0.85 3.88
N ASN A 67 -14.14 -0.25 4.29
CA ASN A 67 -13.07 -0.89 3.55
C ASN A 67 -12.95 -2.38 3.94
N LYS A 68 -11.93 -3.09 3.44
CA LYS A 68 -11.75 -4.51 3.77
C LYS A 68 -11.54 -4.77 5.26
N THR A 69 -10.94 -3.86 6.01
CA THR A 69 -10.75 -4.05 7.47
C THR A 69 -12.04 -3.83 8.26
N THR A 70 -13.02 -3.15 7.68
CA THR A 70 -14.36 -2.94 8.28
C THR A 70 -15.41 -3.92 7.75
N GLY A 71 -15.04 -4.86 6.87
CA GLY A 71 -15.88 -5.97 6.42
C GLY A 71 -16.36 -5.90 4.97
N LEU A 72 -15.97 -4.90 4.17
CA LEU A 72 -16.25 -4.94 2.74
C LEU A 72 -15.53 -6.12 2.07
N ALA A 73 -16.22 -6.77 1.15
CA ALA A 73 -15.70 -7.94 0.44
C ALA A 73 -14.62 -7.61 -0.60
N GLY A 74 -14.58 -6.37 -1.10
CA GLY A 74 -13.70 -5.95 -2.17
C GLY A 74 -13.22 -4.51 -2.06
N ILE A 75 -12.58 -4.08 -3.12
CA ILE A 75 -12.10 -2.73 -3.39
C ILE A 75 -12.54 -2.32 -4.80
N GLU A 76 -12.31 -1.07 -5.21
CA GLU A 76 -12.77 -0.55 -6.51
C GLU A 76 -14.27 -0.64 -6.70
N ILE A 77 -14.97 0.07 -5.85
CA ILE A 77 -16.41 0.22 -5.97
C ILE A 77 -16.70 1.09 -7.19
N ASN A 78 -17.54 0.57 -8.09
CA ASN A 78 -17.95 1.27 -9.31
C ASN A 78 -19.21 2.09 -9.11
N HIS A 79 -20.21 1.53 -8.40
CA HIS A 79 -21.51 2.15 -8.21
C HIS A 79 -22.08 1.89 -6.84
N ILE A 80 -22.85 2.87 -6.34
CA ILE A 80 -23.62 2.75 -5.11
C ILE A 80 -25.07 3.22 -5.32
N ALA A 81 -26.04 2.55 -4.70
CA ALA A 81 -27.44 2.99 -4.74
C ALA A 81 -28.20 2.55 -3.50
N TRP A 82 -28.86 3.50 -2.81
CA TRP A 82 -29.66 3.23 -1.63
C TRP A 82 -31.08 2.77 -1.95
N SER A 83 -31.53 1.67 -1.37
CA SER A 83 -32.93 1.25 -1.38
C SER A 83 -33.62 1.62 -0.07
N GLN A 84 -34.53 2.58 -0.13
CA GLN A 84 -35.29 3.01 1.04
C GLN A 84 -36.18 1.90 1.59
N GLN A 85 -36.72 1.02 0.74
CA GLN A 85 -37.57 -0.08 1.18
C GLN A 85 -36.78 -1.25 1.78
N ALA A 86 -35.61 -1.56 1.23
CA ALA A 86 -34.72 -2.59 1.77
C ALA A 86 -33.92 -2.11 2.99
N LYS A 87 -33.76 -0.79 3.17
CA LYS A 87 -32.86 -0.16 4.15
C LYS A 87 -31.42 -0.66 3.98
N ARG A 88 -30.98 -0.75 2.73
CA ARG A 88 -29.65 -1.21 2.33
C ARG A 88 -29.11 -0.36 1.19
N LEU A 89 -27.85 -0.02 1.27
CA LEU A 89 -27.05 0.46 0.15
C LEU A 89 -26.57 -0.75 -0.64
N VAL A 90 -26.80 -0.75 -1.94
CA VAL A 90 -26.20 -1.71 -2.87
C VAL A 90 -24.87 -1.14 -3.30
N VAL A 91 -23.80 -1.87 -3.06
CA VAL A 91 -22.41 -1.52 -3.40
C VAL A 91 -21.93 -2.52 -4.46
N ALA A 92 -21.66 -2.03 -5.66
CA ALA A 92 -21.20 -2.86 -6.77
C ALA A 92 -19.71 -2.65 -7.05
N TYR A 93 -18.97 -3.73 -7.15
CA TYR A 93 -17.53 -3.73 -7.42
C TYR A 93 -17.22 -3.94 -8.90
N SER A 94 -16.00 -3.57 -9.32
CA SER A 94 -15.52 -3.73 -10.70
C SER A 94 -15.47 -5.18 -11.16
N ASP A 95 -15.31 -6.14 -10.26
CA ASP A 95 -15.24 -7.58 -10.51
C ASP A 95 -16.61 -8.29 -10.52
N GLY A 96 -17.70 -7.53 -10.30
CA GLY A 96 -19.06 -8.04 -10.22
C GLY A 96 -19.46 -8.58 -8.83
N ASN A 97 -18.63 -8.42 -7.80
CA ASN A 97 -19.06 -8.67 -6.43
C ASN A 97 -20.04 -7.58 -5.96
N ILE A 98 -20.82 -7.87 -4.94
CA ILE A 98 -21.83 -6.96 -4.41
C ILE A 98 -21.86 -7.04 -2.90
N ASP A 99 -21.88 -5.90 -2.22
CA ASP A 99 -22.18 -5.81 -0.80
C ASP A 99 -23.49 -5.03 -0.58
N LEU A 100 -24.21 -5.38 0.48
CA LEU A 100 -25.35 -4.67 1.00
C LEU A 100 -25.00 -4.06 2.35
N VAL A 101 -25.00 -2.72 2.46
CA VAL A 101 -24.58 -2.00 3.65
C VAL A 101 -25.76 -1.30 4.29
N SER A 102 -25.95 -1.43 5.62
CA SER A 102 -26.95 -0.68 6.38
C SER A 102 -26.39 0.68 6.84
N THR A 103 -27.29 1.60 7.27
CA THR A 103 -26.87 2.86 7.91
C THR A 103 -26.22 2.63 9.29
N ALA A 104 -26.39 1.46 9.89
CA ALA A 104 -25.71 1.06 11.12
C ALA A 104 -24.31 0.44 10.88
N GLY A 105 -23.92 0.23 9.60
CA GLY A 105 -22.62 -0.35 9.24
C GLY A 105 -22.64 -1.86 9.06
N ASP A 106 -23.80 -2.54 9.17
CA ASP A 106 -23.86 -3.98 8.88
C ASP A 106 -23.64 -4.24 7.40
N ILE A 107 -22.80 -5.22 7.08
CA ILE A 107 -22.43 -5.59 5.72
C ILE A 107 -22.86 -7.03 5.45
N THR A 108 -23.46 -7.26 4.29
CA THR A 108 -23.82 -8.59 3.78
C THR A 108 -23.32 -8.75 2.36
N ASN A 109 -22.43 -9.72 2.13
CA ASN A 109 -21.90 -9.99 0.79
C ASN A 109 -22.86 -10.86 -0.04
N VAL A 110 -23.00 -10.55 -1.34
CA VAL A 110 -23.79 -11.27 -2.33
C VAL A 110 -22.89 -11.63 -3.53
N PRO A 111 -22.07 -12.68 -3.43
CA PRO A 111 -21.02 -12.98 -4.41
C PRO A 111 -21.54 -13.73 -5.66
N GLY A 112 -22.85 -13.91 -5.84
CA GLY A 112 -23.43 -14.78 -6.87
C GLY A 112 -23.02 -14.42 -8.30
N LEU A 113 -22.90 -13.13 -8.66
CA LEU A 113 -22.40 -12.73 -9.97
C LEU A 113 -20.88 -12.93 -10.07
N TYR A 114 -20.13 -12.54 -9.01
CA TYR A 114 -18.68 -12.74 -8.93
C TYR A 114 -18.29 -14.21 -9.12
N LEU A 115 -18.98 -15.13 -8.47
CA LEU A 115 -18.73 -16.58 -8.56
C LEU A 115 -19.33 -17.24 -9.81
N SER A 116 -20.17 -16.53 -10.58
CA SER A 116 -20.83 -17.11 -11.74
C SER A 116 -19.81 -17.51 -12.82
N THR A 117 -19.94 -18.74 -13.31
CA THR A 117 -19.19 -19.26 -14.47
C THR A 117 -19.96 -19.11 -15.78
N VAL A 118 -21.26 -18.78 -15.71
CA VAL A 118 -22.17 -18.66 -16.86
C VAL A 118 -22.16 -17.25 -17.45
N VAL A 119 -21.91 -16.23 -16.61
CA VAL A 119 -21.84 -14.83 -17.04
C VAL A 119 -20.40 -14.50 -17.39
N SER A 120 -20.15 -14.24 -18.67
CA SER A 120 -18.79 -13.98 -19.20
C SER A 120 -18.28 -12.57 -18.89
N ASP A 121 -19.17 -11.57 -18.91
CA ASP A 121 -18.86 -10.18 -18.55
C ASP A 121 -19.68 -9.78 -17.32
N LYS A 122 -18.98 -9.64 -16.20
CA LYS A 122 -19.53 -9.33 -14.87
C LYS A 122 -19.55 -7.85 -14.54
N THR A 123 -19.10 -7.00 -15.45
CA THR A 123 -19.07 -5.55 -15.26
C THR A 123 -20.47 -5.02 -14.97
N ILE A 124 -20.64 -4.33 -13.83
CA ILE A 124 -21.85 -3.62 -13.47
C ILE A 124 -21.70 -2.17 -13.93
N ASN A 125 -22.52 -1.78 -14.92
CA ASN A 125 -22.45 -0.47 -15.57
C ASN A 125 -23.32 0.58 -14.88
N ASN A 126 -24.37 0.16 -14.18
CA ASN A 126 -25.31 1.04 -13.50
C ASN A 126 -26.22 0.24 -12.55
N ILE A 127 -26.77 0.91 -11.54
CA ILE A 127 -27.75 0.37 -10.61
C ILE A 127 -29.01 1.26 -10.66
N TYR A 128 -30.17 0.66 -10.88
CA TYR A 128 -31.48 1.30 -10.76
C TYR A 128 -32.28 0.65 -9.64
N ILE A 129 -32.75 1.45 -8.68
CA ILE A 129 -33.55 0.98 -7.56
C ILE A 129 -35.04 1.14 -7.86
N ASP A 130 -35.80 0.05 -7.72
CA ASP A 130 -37.25 0.03 -7.72
C ASP A 130 -37.77 -0.71 -6.48
N GLY A 131 -38.25 0.01 -5.52
CA GLY A 131 -38.69 -0.53 -4.24
C GLY A 131 -37.52 -1.18 -3.47
N HIS A 132 -37.63 -2.48 -3.21
CA HIS A 132 -36.59 -3.29 -2.57
C HIS A 132 -35.69 -4.02 -3.57
N CYS A 133 -35.98 -3.90 -4.86
CA CYS A 133 -35.19 -4.51 -5.93
C CYS A 133 -34.17 -3.53 -6.50
N ALA A 134 -32.98 -4.02 -6.81
CA ALA A 134 -31.99 -3.33 -7.60
C ALA A 134 -31.84 -4.01 -8.98
N TYR A 135 -32.05 -3.25 -10.04
CA TYR A 135 -31.78 -3.69 -11.42
C TYR A 135 -30.39 -3.22 -11.81
N MET A 136 -29.48 -4.18 -11.97
CA MET A 136 -28.10 -3.93 -12.31
C MET A 136 -27.87 -4.17 -13.79
N SER A 137 -27.42 -3.16 -14.48
CA SER A 137 -27.06 -3.23 -15.91
C SER A 137 -25.68 -3.86 -16.04
N ILE A 138 -25.57 -5.01 -16.70
CA ILE A 138 -24.34 -5.79 -16.81
C ILE A 138 -23.91 -6.00 -18.27
N GLY A 139 -22.70 -6.51 -18.46
CA GLY A 139 -22.09 -6.75 -19.77
C GLY A 139 -22.90 -7.66 -20.70
N VAL A 140 -23.86 -8.44 -20.18
CA VAL A 140 -24.67 -9.38 -20.96
C VAL A 140 -26.19 -9.15 -20.86
N GLY A 141 -26.65 -8.14 -20.12
CA GLY A 141 -28.07 -7.89 -19.91
C GLY A 141 -28.40 -7.11 -18.63
N VAL A 142 -29.45 -7.52 -17.92
CA VAL A 142 -29.87 -6.92 -16.65
C VAL A 142 -30.04 -8.00 -15.58
N MET A 143 -29.44 -7.78 -14.41
CA MET A 143 -29.58 -8.64 -13.23
C MET A 143 -30.51 -7.97 -12.22
N LYS A 144 -31.43 -8.73 -11.64
CA LYS A 144 -32.33 -8.30 -10.58
C LYS A 144 -31.87 -8.85 -9.24
N LEU A 145 -31.55 -7.97 -8.31
CA LEU A 145 -31.20 -8.27 -6.92
C LEU A 145 -32.37 -7.91 -6.01
N ASP A 146 -32.83 -8.80 -5.15
CA ASP A 146 -33.67 -8.48 -4.00
C ASP A 146 -32.78 -8.02 -2.86
N ALA A 147 -32.62 -6.70 -2.72
CA ALA A 147 -31.71 -6.10 -1.73
C ALA A 147 -32.21 -6.31 -0.27
N LYS A 148 -33.50 -6.62 -0.07
CA LYS A 148 -34.05 -6.93 1.25
C LYS A 148 -33.68 -8.34 1.71
N LYS A 149 -33.67 -9.31 0.78
CA LYS A 149 -33.32 -10.70 1.04
C LYS A 149 -31.82 -10.97 0.86
N GLY A 150 -31.10 -10.12 0.14
CA GLY A 150 -29.69 -10.31 -0.18
C GLY A 150 -29.45 -11.44 -1.18
N VAL A 151 -30.33 -11.58 -2.19
CA VAL A 151 -30.24 -12.66 -3.17
C VAL A 151 -30.45 -12.14 -4.60
N ILE A 152 -29.71 -12.69 -5.56
CA ILE A 152 -29.97 -12.47 -6.98
C ILE A 152 -31.26 -13.22 -7.32
N ALA A 153 -32.29 -12.48 -7.73
CA ALA A 153 -33.59 -13.05 -8.06
C ALA A 153 -33.61 -13.59 -9.49
N ASP A 154 -33.09 -12.81 -10.44
CA ASP A 154 -33.10 -13.15 -11.87
C ASP A 154 -31.89 -12.53 -12.58
N THR A 155 -31.49 -13.14 -13.70
CA THR A 155 -30.51 -12.57 -14.63
C THR A 155 -31.05 -12.66 -16.06
N TYR A 156 -31.47 -11.52 -16.59
CA TYR A 156 -32.06 -11.39 -17.95
C TYR A 156 -30.92 -11.24 -18.94
N GLN A 157 -30.51 -12.35 -19.54
CA GLN A 157 -29.43 -12.41 -20.54
C GLN A 157 -29.92 -11.98 -21.92
N LEU A 158 -29.66 -10.74 -22.29
CA LEU A 158 -30.04 -10.18 -23.59
C LEU A 158 -29.01 -10.48 -24.69
N GLY A 159 -27.78 -10.88 -24.30
CA GLY A 159 -26.68 -11.16 -25.22
C GLY A 159 -25.95 -9.91 -25.71
N PHE A 160 -26.13 -8.79 -25.01
CA PHE A 160 -25.42 -7.53 -25.25
C PHE A 160 -25.26 -6.73 -23.96
N ALA A 161 -24.27 -5.86 -23.94
CA ALA A 161 -24.01 -4.98 -22.81
C ALA A 161 -25.11 -3.92 -22.65
N VAL A 162 -25.67 -3.83 -21.44
CA VAL A 162 -26.64 -2.81 -21.05
C VAL A 162 -25.90 -1.71 -20.31
N HIS A 163 -26.05 -0.48 -20.75
CA HIS A 163 -25.43 0.70 -20.16
C HIS A 163 -26.18 1.17 -18.91
N HIS A 164 -27.51 1.24 -18.99
CA HIS A 164 -28.38 1.52 -17.85
C HIS A 164 -29.76 0.90 -18.05
N SER A 165 -30.50 0.73 -16.97
CA SER A 165 -31.86 0.21 -16.95
C SER A 165 -32.74 1.10 -16.10
N TYR A 166 -34.07 1.07 -16.33
CA TYR A 166 -35.07 1.74 -15.52
C TYR A 166 -36.42 1.05 -15.68
N VAL A 167 -37.31 1.28 -14.68
CA VAL A 167 -38.70 0.82 -14.73
C VAL A 167 -39.62 2.00 -15.03
N LYS A 168 -40.52 1.83 -15.98
CA LYS A 168 -41.54 2.82 -16.32
C LYS A 168 -42.80 2.15 -16.87
N ASP A 169 -43.97 2.56 -16.41
CA ASP A 169 -45.30 2.08 -16.91
C ASP A 169 -45.42 0.55 -16.93
N GLY A 170 -44.88 -0.13 -15.92
CA GLY A 170 -44.87 -1.58 -15.78
C GLY A 170 -43.86 -2.34 -16.66
N TYR A 171 -43.00 -1.64 -17.40
CA TYR A 171 -41.95 -2.22 -18.21
C TYR A 171 -40.58 -2.00 -17.60
N LEU A 172 -39.71 -3.00 -17.67
CA LEU A 172 -38.29 -2.86 -17.48
C LEU A 172 -37.62 -2.48 -18.81
N TYR A 173 -36.90 -1.37 -18.81
CA TYR A 173 -36.13 -0.89 -19.94
C TYR A 173 -34.65 -1.22 -19.76
N ALA A 174 -34.03 -1.74 -20.84
CA ALA A 174 -32.61 -2.00 -20.96
C ALA A 174 -32.04 -1.16 -22.11
N VAL A 175 -31.14 -0.23 -21.79
CA VAL A 175 -30.56 0.71 -22.76
C VAL A 175 -29.11 0.34 -23.05
N SER A 176 -28.82 0.04 -24.31
CA SER A 176 -27.51 -0.35 -24.82
C SER A 176 -26.98 0.69 -25.80
N LYS A 177 -25.69 1.06 -25.65
CA LYS A 177 -25.03 1.97 -26.61
C LYS A 177 -25.02 1.40 -28.03
N ALA A 178 -24.84 0.07 -28.16
CA ALA A 178 -24.75 -0.60 -29.42
C ALA A 178 -26.12 -1.05 -29.99
N GLN A 179 -27.06 -1.49 -29.11
CA GLN A 179 -28.31 -2.13 -29.52
C GLN A 179 -29.55 -1.24 -29.34
N GLY A 180 -29.39 -0.01 -28.79
CA GLY A 180 -30.50 0.89 -28.52
C GLY A 180 -31.30 0.50 -27.29
N THR A 181 -32.56 0.92 -27.21
CA THR A 181 -33.46 0.74 -26.09
C THR A 181 -34.39 -0.45 -26.32
N TRP A 182 -34.37 -1.37 -25.35
CA TRP A 182 -35.22 -2.55 -25.29
C TRP A 182 -36.13 -2.48 -24.09
N ARG A 183 -37.31 -3.09 -24.13
CA ARG A 183 -38.19 -3.21 -22.95
C ARG A 183 -38.86 -4.60 -22.89
N GLY A 184 -39.12 -5.04 -21.66
CA GLY A 184 -39.92 -6.21 -21.36
C GLY A 184 -40.96 -5.89 -20.29
N LEU A 185 -42.18 -6.44 -20.41
CA LEU A 185 -43.26 -6.24 -19.47
C LEU A 185 -42.93 -7.01 -18.17
N LEU A 186 -42.95 -6.34 -17.01
CA LEU A 186 -42.53 -6.95 -15.72
C LEU A 186 -43.39 -8.14 -15.27
N THR A 187 -44.61 -8.27 -15.81
CA THR A 187 -45.50 -9.41 -15.55
C THR A 187 -45.21 -10.62 -16.45
N ASP A 188 -44.40 -10.45 -17.50
CA ASP A 188 -43.98 -11.52 -18.38
C ASP A 188 -42.77 -12.28 -17.84
N ASN A 189 -42.48 -13.46 -18.37
CA ASN A 189 -41.24 -14.19 -18.07
C ASN A 189 -40.09 -13.56 -18.85
N LEU A 190 -39.40 -12.59 -18.23
CA LEU A 190 -38.26 -11.85 -18.83
C LEU A 190 -36.97 -12.67 -18.96
N LEU A 191 -36.94 -13.92 -18.45
CA LEU A 191 -35.86 -14.87 -18.75
C LEU A 191 -35.95 -15.35 -20.22
N ASP A 192 -37.14 -15.30 -20.81
CA ASP A 192 -37.32 -15.53 -22.24
C ASP A 192 -37.00 -14.25 -23.03
N LYS A 193 -35.87 -14.29 -23.75
CA LYS A 193 -35.41 -13.18 -24.58
C LYS A 193 -36.46 -12.68 -25.60
N ASN A 194 -37.38 -13.54 -26.05
CA ASN A 194 -38.44 -13.18 -27.01
C ASN A 194 -39.51 -12.25 -26.39
N ARG A 195 -39.54 -12.09 -25.08
CA ARG A 195 -40.40 -11.13 -24.38
C ARG A 195 -39.87 -9.70 -24.37
N TRP A 196 -38.66 -9.51 -24.88
CA TRP A 196 -38.05 -8.21 -24.99
C TRP A 196 -38.24 -7.64 -26.39
N GLN A 197 -38.62 -6.36 -26.49
CA GLN A 197 -38.85 -5.64 -27.72
C GLN A 197 -37.94 -4.43 -27.83
N ARG A 198 -37.30 -4.25 -28.96
CA ARG A 198 -36.57 -3.02 -29.27
C ARG A 198 -37.56 -1.91 -29.55
N VAL A 199 -37.45 -0.77 -28.82
CA VAL A 199 -38.41 0.34 -28.90
C VAL A 199 -37.77 1.68 -29.27
N GLY A 200 -36.44 1.75 -29.36
CA GLY A 200 -35.77 3.01 -29.72
C GLY A 200 -34.26 2.87 -29.91
N GLY A 201 -33.63 4.00 -30.20
CA GLY A 201 -32.17 4.17 -30.17
C GLY A 201 -31.62 4.28 -28.77
N TYR A 202 -30.32 4.53 -28.67
CA TYR A 202 -29.65 4.84 -27.38
C TYR A 202 -30.10 6.22 -26.86
N THR A 203 -30.45 6.29 -25.59
CA THR A 203 -30.69 7.54 -24.88
C THR A 203 -29.71 7.61 -23.71
N ALA A 204 -28.97 8.69 -23.59
CA ALA A 204 -28.05 8.87 -22.47
C ALA A 204 -28.78 8.97 -21.12
N LEU A 205 -28.19 8.41 -20.08
CA LEU A 205 -28.66 8.62 -18.72
C LEU A 205 -28.34 10.07 -18.29
N ALA A 206 -29.30 10.76 -17.68
CA ALA A 206 -29.02 12.03 -17.05
C ALA A 206 -28.07 11.82 -15.85
N ASP A 207 -26.96 12.54 -15.83
CA ASP A 207 -25.98 12.42 -14.75
C ASP A 207 -26.38 13.28 -13.54
N ASN A 208 -27.16 12.68 -12.66
CA ASN A 208 -27.62 13.31 -11.40
C ASN A 208 -26.89 12.77 -10.17
N ARG A 209 -25.85 11.96 -10.34
CA ARG A 209 -25.19 11.22 -9.26
C ARG A 209 -24.49 12.09 -8.22
N LEU A 210 -24.23 13.35 -8.55
CA LEU A 210 -23.55 14.32 -7.68
C LEU A 210 -24.46 15.47 -7.18
N ASN A 211 -25.76 15.38 -7.44
CA ASN A 211 -26.75 16.31 -6.90
C ASN A 211 -28.08 15.59 -6.70
N VAL A 212 -28.28 15.02 -5.51
CA VAL A 212 -29.35 14.09 -5.22
C VAL A 212 -30.23 14.61 -4.09
N ARG A 213 -31.55 14.64 -4.29
CA ARG A 213 -32.51 14.97 -3.25
C ARG A 213 -32.95 13.71 -2.52
N ASP A 214 -32.84 13.71 -1.19
CA ASP A 214 -33.46 12.69 -0.35
C ASP A 214 -34.96 12.94 -0.25
N ALA A 215 -35.77 11.95 -0.65
CA ALA A 215 -37.23 12.08 -0.66
C ALA A 215 -37.84 12.05 0.73
N SER A 216 -37.18 11.47 1.73
CA SER A 216 -37.70 11.32 3.09
C SER A 216 -37.47 12.57 3.95
N THR A 217 -36.35 13.25 3.77
CA THR A 217 -35.93 14.44 4.51
C THR A 217 -36.14 15.75 3.74
N GLY A 218 -36.22 15.66 2.41
CA GLY A 218 -36.21 16.81 1.51
C GLY A 218 -34.85 17.48 1.34
N LEU A 219 -33.81 16.99 1.99
CA LEU A 219 -32.44 17.50 1.89
C LEU A 219 -31.85 17.24 0.50
N TRP A 220 -31.08 18.20 0.02
CA TRP A 220 -30.25 18.06 -1.16
C TRP A 220 -28.80 17.76 -0.75
N TRP A 221 -28.25 16.72 -1.35
CA TRP A 221 -26.85 16.34 -1.20
C TRP A 221 -26.11 16.57 -2.50
N THR A 222 -24.97 17.23 -2.42
CA THR A 222 -24.22 17.65 -3.63
C THR A 222 -22.72 17.58 -3.41
N ARG A 223 -21.98 17.50 -4.51
CA ARG A 223 -20.57 17.82 -4.53
C ARG A 223 -20.42 19.33 -4.70
N ASN A 224 -19.78 20.01 -3.75
CA ASN A 224 -19.50 21.44 -3.85
C ASN A 224 -18.32 21.72 -4.81
N ASP A 225 -18.01 23.00 -5.04
CA ASP A 225 -16.95 23.45 -5.95
C ASP A 225 -15.55 22.98 -5.49
N ALA A 226 -15.37 22.71 -4.20
CA ALA A 226 -14.15 22.13 -3.65
C ALA A 226 -14.08 20.59 -3.76
N GLY A 227 -15.04 19.96 -4.46
CA GLY A 227 -15.08 18.50 -4.64
C GLY A 227 -15.62 17.72 -3.44
N ARG A 228 -16.13 18.39 -2.39
CA ARG A 228 -16.53 17.78 -1.12
C ARG A 228 -18.05 17.55 -1.05
N LEU A 229 -18.46 16.56 -0.23
CA LEU A 229 -19.86 16.29 0.04
C LEU A 229 -20.48 17.45 0.86
N ALA A 230 -21.54 18.04 0.36
CA ALA A 230 -22.29 19.11 1.03
C ALA A 230 -23.80 18.77 1.10
N CYS A 231 -24.48 19.36 2.07
CA CYS A 231 -25.92 19.17 2.27
C CYS A 231 -26.61 20.51 2.49
N TYR A 232 -27.76 20.73 1.83
CA TYR A 232 -28.54 21.96 1.96
C TYR A 232 -30.05 21.72 1.84
N THR A 233 -30.83 22.67 2.36
CA THR A 233 -32.27 22.83 2.05
C THR A 233 -32.42 23.85 0.93
N LEU A 234 -33.40 23.62 0.05
CA LEU A 234 -33.75 24.53 -1.04
C LEU A 234 -35.11 25.15 -0.75
N ALA A 235 -35.17 26.47 -0.63
CA ALA A 235 -36.41 27.21 -0.51
C ALA A 235 -37.12 27.38 -1.87
N ASP A 236 -38.40 27.75 -1.88
CA ASP A 236 -39.21 27.91 -3.10
C ASP A 236 -38.68 29.02 -4.01
N ASP A 237 -37.99 30.01 -3.46
CA ASP A 237 -37.29 31.07 -4.21
C ASP A 237 -35.93 30.66 -4.80
N GLY A 238 -35.52 29.40 -4.61
CA GLY A 238 -34.25 28.90 -5.08
C GLY A 238 -33.09 29.14 -4.11
N THR A 239 -33.29 29.74 -2.95
CA THR A 239 -32.26 29.99 -1.95
C THR A 239 -31.80 28.69 -1.30
N ARG A 240 -30.45 28.47 -1.28
CA ARG A 240 -29.86 27.34 -0.62
C ARG A 240 -29.40 27.69 0.79
N THR A 241 -29.80 26.87 1.78
CA THR A 241 -29.33 26.98 3.15
C THR A 241 -28.53 25.72 3.48
N TYR A 242 -27.20 25.85 3.59
CA TYR A 242 -26.32 24.74 3.86
C TYR A 242 -26.48 24.26 5.31
N LYS A 243 -26.55 22.93 5.48
CA LYS A 243 -26.45 22.21 6.75
C LYS A 243 -25.05 21.70 6.98
N THR A 244 -24.40 21.30 5.89
CA THR A 244 -23.00 20.88 5.84
C THR A 244 -22.38 21.52 4.60
N GLU A 245 -21.30 22.30 4.78
CA GLU A 245 -20.70 23.09 3.69
C GLU A 245 -19.72 22.25 2.82
N GLY A 246 -19.10 21.23 3.41
CA GLY A 246 -18.23 20.32 2.66
C GLY A 246 -17.38 19.43 3.56
N VAL A 247 -17.59 18.12 3.46
CA VAL A 247 -16.87 17.09 4.23
C VAL A 247 -16.36 15.98 3.32
N LEU A 248 -15.22 15.40 3.68
CA LEU A 248 -14.66 14.15 3.15
C LEU A 248 -13.87 13.48 4.27
N PRO A 249 -13.73 12.14 4.26
CA PRO A 249 -12.79 11.47 5.15
C PRO A 249 -11.34 11.89 4.87
N GLU A 250 -10.49 11.76 5.87
CA GLU A 250 -9.04 11.90 5.73
C GLU A 250 -8.46 10.77 4.87
N GLY A 251 -7.52 11.10 4.00
CA GLY A 251 -6.85 10.14 3.13
C GLY A 251 -5.78 10.81 2.26
N PRO A 252 -4.95 10.03 1.55
CA PRO A 252 -4.00 10.57 0.57
C PRO A 252 -4.73 11.20 -0.61
N ALA A 253 -4.06 12.07 -1.36
CA ALA A 253 -4.65 12.74 -2.53
C ALA A 253 -5.03 11.76 -3.65
N SER A 254 -4.31 10.66 -3.77
CA SER A 254 -4.61 9.60 -4.73
C SER A 254 -4.29 8.22 -4.17
N ASN A 255 -4.72 7.16 -4.86
CA ASN A 255 -4.33 5.78 -4.55
C ASN A 255 -3.05 5.34 -5.30
N ARG A 256 -2.25 6.27 -5.82
CA ARG A 256 -1.02 5.97 -6.54
C ARG A 256 0.17 5.93 -5.59
N PHE A 257 0.72 4.73 -5.39
CA PHE A 257 1.89 4.48 -4.56
C PHE A 257 2.84 3.58 -5.35
N TYR A 258 4.08 4.04 -5.56
CA TYR A 258 5.06 3.30 -6.34
C TYR A 258 6.31 2.93 -5.54
N ARG A 259 6.93 3.90 -4.85
CA ARG A 259 8.06 3.67 -3.95
C ARG A 259 7.77 4.28 -2.59
N LEU A 260 8.22 3.59 -1.55
CA LEU A 260 7.97 3.92 -0.15
C LEU A 260 9.28 4.17 0.59
N TYR A 261 9.28 5.16 1.48
CA TYR A 261 10.45 5.53 2.27
C TYR A 261 10.06 5.88 3.68
N MET A 262 10.76 5.30 4.67
CA MET A 262 10.65 5.71 6.08
C MET A 262 11.75 6.70 6.40
N HIS A 263 11.38 7.88 6.90
CA HIS A 263 12.34 8.88 7.37
C HIS A 263 11.75 9.71 8.49
N GLY A 264 12.51 9.88 9.60
CA GLY A 264 12.07 10.68 10.75
C GLY A 264 10.72 10.25 11.35
N GLY A 265 10.40 8.95 11.32
CA GLY A 265 9.12 8.40 11.83
C GLY A 265 7.91 8.70 10.93
N LYS A 266 8.13 9.12 9.69
CA LYS A 266 7.09 9.37 8.69
C LYS A 266 7.29 8.48 7.48
N LEU A 267 6.18 8.05 6.89
CA LEU A 267 6.18 7.36 5.60
C LEU A 267 6.03 8.39 4.47
N TYR A 268 6.92 8.31 3.50
CA TYR A 268 6.87 9.08 2.26
C TYR A 268 6.64 8.14 1.09
N SER A 269 5.96 8.62 0.07
CA SER A 269 5.76 7.86 -1.16
C SER A 269 5.76 8.75 -2.38
N VAL A 270 6.35 8.25 -3.46
CA VAL A 270 6.17 8.80 -4.81
C VAL A 270 5.17 7.94 -5.59
N GLY A 271 4.34 8.59 -6.40
CA GLY A 271 3.22 7.95 -7.12
C GLY A 271 3.44 7.76 -8.62
N GLY A 272 4.66 8.00 -9.13
CA GLY A 272 5.00 7.82 -10.53
C GLY A 272 5.24 6.36 -10.89
N PHE A 273 5.36 6.10 -12.20
CA PHE A 273 5.71 4.78 -12.71
C PHE A 273 6.53 4.93 -13.98
N TRP A 274 7.66 4.25 -14.04
CA TRP A 274 8.46 4.11 -15.23
C TRP A 274 8.86 2.66 -15.41
N ALA A 275 8.39 2.06 -16.47
CA ALA A 275 8.93 0.84 -17.03
C ALA A 275 8.95 1.02 -18.55
N GLN A 276 9.86 0.36 -19.22
CA GLN A 276 9.96 0.44 -20.68
C GLN A 276 8.65 0.07 -21.39
N GLU A 277 7.86 -0.81 -20.77
CA GLU A 277 6.60 -1.31 -21.29
C GLU A 277 5.40 -0.37 -20.98
N ASN A 278 5.56 0.58 -20.07
CA ASN A 278 4.49 1.45 -19.61
C ASN A 278 5.00 2.86 -19.29
N ASN A 279 4.59 3.78 -20.14
CA ASN A 279 4.83 5.20 -20.01
C ASN A 279 3.55 5.85 -19.46
N ALA A 280 3.33 5.77 -18.15
CA ALA A 280 2.06 6.10 -17.54
C ALA A 280 1.72 7.59 -17.59
N GLY A 281 2.72 8.48 -17.40
CA GLY A 281 2.51 9.92 -17.36
C GLY A 281 1.65 10.35 -16.18
N TYR A 282 1.81 9.72 -15.02
CA TYR A 282 1.05 10.05 -13.83
C TYR A 282 1.45 11.42 -13.27
N PRO A 283 0.48 12.25 -12.79
CA PRO A 283 0.79 13.49 -12.09
C PRO A 283 1.82 13.27 -10.99
N GLY A 284 2.76 14.21 -10.84
CA GLY A 284 3.78 14.17 -9.81
C GLY A 284 3.16 14.38 -8.43
N GLU A 285 3.31 13.40 -7.55
CA GLU A 285 2.79 13.44 -6.18
C GLU A 285 3.81 12.86 -5.22
N VAL A 286 4.04 13.56 -4.10
CA VAL A 286 4.76 13.01 -2.94
C VAL A 286 3.79 13.03 -1.77
N HIS A 287 3.35 11.85 -1.35
CA HIS A 287 2.49 11.69 -0.18
C HIS A 287 3.33 11.53 1.08
N VAL A 288 2.88 12.11 2.19
CA VAL A 288 3.52 12.01 3.49
C VAL A 288 2.49 11.60 4.54
N TRP A 289 2.73 10.48 5.20
CA TRP A 289 1.96 10.00 6.35
C TRP A 289 2.77 10.13 7.63
N ASN A 290 2.27 10.89 8.61
CA ASN A 290 2.98 11.13 9.89
C ASN A 290 2.49 10.23 11.03
N GLY A 291 1.71 9.18 10.73
CA GLY A 291 1.06 8.30 11.71
C GLY A 291 -0.36 8.74 12.10
N GLN A 292 -0.78 9.96 11.76
CA GLN A 292 -2.10 10.51 12.07
C GLN A 292 -2.77 11.20 10.87
N ASN A 293 -2.02 12.02 10.13
CA ASN A 293 -2.54 12.84 9.04
C ASN A 293 -1.72 12.69 7.78
N TRP A 294 -2.38 12.85 6.64
CA TRP A 294 -1.78 12.94 5.32
C TRP A 294 -1.41 14.39 4.99
N SER A 295 -0.30 14.55 4.30
CA SER A 295 0.10 15.79 3.66
C SER A 295 0.84 15.49 2.35
N GLU A 296 1.06 16.53 1.53
CA GLU A 296 1.73 16.43 0.25
C GLU A 296 2.79 17.49 0.11
N PHE A 297 3.78 17.22 -0.73
CA PHE A 297 4.72 18.23 -1.16
C PHE A 297 4.06 19.19 -2.14
N GLU A 298 4.55 20.43 -2.18
CA GLU A 298 4.17 21.41 -3.16
C GLU A 298 4.44 20.92 -4.59
N GLN A 299 3.44 21.04 -5.46
CA GLN A 299 3.57 20.61 -6.84
C GLN A 299 3.97 21.82 -7.71
N PRO A 300 5.18 21.83 -8.33
CA PRO A 300 5.55 22.87 -9.26
C PRO A 300 4.67 22.84 -10.51
N THR A 301 4.31 24.00 -11.01
CA THR A 301 3.55 24.12 -12.26
C THR A 301 4.45 23.92 -13.47
N SER A 302 3.88 23.47 -14.59
CA SER A 302 4.62 23.36 -15.87
C SER A 302 5.25 24.68 -16.33
N GLN A 303 4.66 25.82 -15.92
CA GLN A 303 5.23 27.14 -16.21
C GLN A 303 6.53 27.41 -15.42
N MET A 304 6.66 26.88 -14.19
CA MET A 304 7.85 27.04 -13.35
C MET A 304 9.03 26.18 -13.83
N ILE A 305 8.74 24.98 -14.35
CA ILE A 305 9.76 23.98 -14.68
C ILE A 305 9.97 23.78 -16.18
N GLY A 306 9.09 24.31 -17.03
CA GLY A 306 9.19 24.26 -18.50
C GLY A 306 8.65 22.98 -19.16
N HIS A 307 8.12 22.03 -18.38
CA HIS A 307 7.57 20.76 -18.86
C HIS A 307 6.53 20.20 -17.86
N ASP A 308 5.97 19.01 -18.10
CA ASP A 308 5.00 18.41 -17.21
C ASP A 308 5.67 17.87 -15.93
N TYR A 309 5.03 18.08 -14.77
CA TYR A 309 5.44 17.50 -13.50
C TYR A 309 4.78 16.13 -13.36
N ILE A 310 5.47 15.10 -13.85
CA ILE A 310 4.94 13.74 -13.96
C ILE A 310 5.97 12.67 -13.55
N ASP A 311 5.47 11.50 -13.21
CA ASP A 311 6.22 10.27 -12.96
C ASP A 311 7.42 10.47 -12.02
N LEU A 312 7.13 10.79 -10.75
CA LEU A 312 8.14 10.78 -9.69
C LEU A 312 8.50 9.34 -9.36
N LEU A 313 9.79 9.00 -9.44
CA LEU A 313 10.27 7.61 -9.45
C LEU A 313 11.02 7.20 -8.20
N CYS A 314 11.71 8.15 -7.58
CA CYS A 314 12.52 7.92 -6.38
C CYS A 314 12.66 9.20 -5.56
N MET A 315 13.09 9.06 -4.32
CA MET A 315 13.47 10.18 -3.46
C MET A 315 14.50 9.74 -2.42
N ASP A 316 15.24 10.70 -1.89
CA ASP A 316 16.09 10.47 -0.71
C ASP A 316 16.26 11.75 0.09
N PHE A 317 16.70 11.61 1.34
CA PHE A 317 16.74 12.65 2.36
C PHE A 317 18.18 13.03 2.67
N ASP A 318 18.47 14.33 2.72
CA ASP A 318 19.78 14.85 3.06
C ASP A 318 20.10 14.57 4.54
N PRO A 319 21.11 13.74 4.86
CA PRO A 319 21.43 13.41 6.24
C PRO A 319 22.07 14.59 7.01
N LYS A 320 22.45 15.67 6.31
CA LYS A 320 23.09 16.86 6.88
C LYS A 320 22.14 18.05 7.00
N LYS A 321 20.98 18.00 6.38
CA LYS A 321 20.02 19.11 6.34
C LYS A 321 18.60 18.60 6.53
N GLU A 322 18.07 18.77 7.72
CA GLU A 322 16.72 18.35 8.08
C GLU A 322 15.68 18.98 7.12
N GLY A 323 14.69 18.20 6.71
CA GLY A 323 13.62 18.61 5.79
C GLY A 323 14.04 18.79 4.33
N HIS A 324 15.33 18.61 4.01
CA HIS A 324 15.82 18.71 2.64
C HIS A 324 15.71 17.35 1.92
N VAL A 325 15.05 17.36 0.75
CA VAL A 325 14.69 16.16 0.02
C VAL A 325 14.95 16.36 -1.46
N MET A 326 15.56 15.36 -2.11
CA MET A 326 15.70 15.29 -3.55
C MET A 326 14.81 14.20 -4.12
N VAL A 327 14.08 14.51 -5.19
CA VAL A 327 13.13 13.61 -5.83
C VAL A 327 13.52 13.43 -7.29
N GLY A 328 13.83 12.19 -7.69
CA GLY A 328 14.10 11.83 -9.07
C GLY A 328 12.82 11.49 -9.83
N ALA A 329 12.76 11.89 -11.07
CA ALA A 329 11.59 11.73 -11.91
C ALA A 329 11.95 11.52 -13.38
N LYS A 330 10.93 11.37 -14.20
CA LYS A 330 11.07 11.31 -15.65
C LYS A 330 11.53 12.65 -16.28
N GLY A 331 11.29 13.76 -15.60
CA GLY A 331 11.70 15.11 -16.02
C GLY A 331 12.99 15.64 -15.38
N GLY A 332 13.76 14.81 -14.64
CA GLY A 332 14.97 15.21 -13.93
C GLY A 332 14.88 15.06 -12.43
N VAL A 333 15.50 15.98 -11.68
CA VAL A 333 15.54 16.00 -10.23
C VAL A 333 14.87 17.26 -9.70
N TYR A 334 14.07 17.09 -8.65
CA TYR A 334 13.37 18.18 -7.96
C TYR A 334 13.87 18.28 -6.52
N GLU A 335 14.19 19.49 -6.10
CA GLU A 335 14.67 19.82 -4.75
C GLU A 335 13.55 20.42 -3.92
N PHE A 336 13.39 19.93 -2.70
CA PHE A 336 12.40 20.40 -1.73
C PHE A 336 13.04 20.72 -0.38
N GLN A 337 12.49 21.72 0.32
CA GLN A 337 12.77 22.02 1.71
C GLN A 337 11.44 22.05 2.48
N ASP A 338 11.28 21.20 3.48
CA ASP A 338 10.05 21.09 4.29
C ASP A 338 8.78 20.93 3.42
N GLY A 339 8.91 20.14 2.34
CA GLY A 339 7.84 19.90 1.37
C GLY A 339 7.55 21.05 0.41
N LYS A 340 8.32 22.17 0.48
CA LYS A 340 8.22 23.30 -0.45
C LYS A 340 9.17 23.13 -1.62
N PHE A 341 8.68 23.37 -2.82
CA PHE A 341 9.51 23.32 -4.03
C PHE A 341 10.58 24.42 -4.01
N ILE A 342 11.84 24.05 -4.25
CA ILE A 342 12.98 24.97 -4.29
C ILE A 342 13.48 25.13 -5.70
N LYS A 343 13.80 24.01 -6.38
CA LYS A 343 14.45 24.04 -7.69
C LYS A 343 14.24 22.73 -8.45
N HIS A 344 14.30 22.84 -9.76
CA HIS A 344 14.34 21.75 -10.71
C HIS A 344 15.70 21.68 -11.41
N TYR A 345 16.21 20.46 -11.61
CA TYR A 345 17.42 20.14 -12.36
C TYR A 345 17.03 19.23 -13.52
N GLY A 346 16.99 19.76 -14.71
CA GLY A 346 16.69 19.05 -15.95
C GLY A 346 17.72 19.35 -17.03
N ARG A 347 17.55 18.82 -18.23
CA ARG A 347 18.49 18.98 -19.32
C ARG A 347 18.74 20.44 -19.77
N GLN A 348 17.83 21.36 -19.49
CA GLN A 348 17.93 22.76 -19.89
C GLN A 348 18.74 23.63 -18.91
N ASN A 349 18.85 23.19 -17.66
CA ASN A 349 19.39 24.01 -16.58
C ASN A 349 20.38 23.26 -15.66
N SER A 350 20.78 22.05 -16.04
CA SER A 350 21.75 21.23 -15.32
C SER A 350 22.63 20.43 -16.30
N VAL A 351 23.42 19.53 -15.76
CA VAL A 351 24.27 18.58 -16.51
C VAL A 351 23.54 17.32 -16.95
N LEU A 352 22.30 17.14 -16.51
CA LEU A 352 21.49 15.97 -16.84
C LEU A 352 21.11 15.99 -18.33
N GLU A 353 21.10 14.82 -18.93
CA GLU A 353 20.84 14.62 -20.34
C GLU A 353 19.50 13.89 -20.57
N SER A 354 19.00 13.93 -21.80
CA SER A 354 17.82 13.19 -22.22
C SER A 354 18.14 12.28 -23.40
N GLY A 355 17.86 10.98 -23.26
CA GLY A 355 18.11 10.00 -24.30
C GLY A 355 17.28 10.18 -25.58
N VAL A 356 16.21 10.97 -25.56
CA VAL A 356 15.30 11.22 -26.69
C VAL A 356 15.10 12.70 -27.00
N ASN A 357 15.98 13.57 -26.51
CA ASN A 357 15.94 15.02 -26.69
C ASN A 357 14.61 15.67 -26.29
N SER A 358 14.04 15.27 -25.16
CA SER A 358 12.79 15.80 -24.59
C SER A 358 12.96 16.11 -23.12
N ASP A 359 12.44 17.25 -22.65
CA ASP A 359 12.53 17.65 -21.24
C ASP A 359 11.76 16.69 -20.32
N ASN A 360 10.67 16.08 -20.82
CA ASN A 360 9.92 15.02 -20.14
C ASN A 360 10.65 13.66 -20.13
N TYR A 361 11.88 13.56 -20.65
CA TYR A 361 12.67 12.31 -20.71
C TYR A 361 14.11 12.50 -20.24
N THR A 362 14.30 13.36 -19.25
CA THR A 362 15.52 13.45 -18.44
C THR A 362 15.39 12.50 -17.27
N ILE A 363 15.55 11.20 -17.52
CA ILE A 363 15.12 10.15 -16.58
C ILE A 363 16.11 9.97 -15.45
N VAL A 364 15.68 10.28 -14.22
CA VAL A 364 16.37 9.94 -12.98
C VAL A 364 15.48 9.01 -12.17
N SER A 365 15.71 7.71 -12.33
CA SER A 365 14.88 6.65 -11.71
C SER A 365 15.42 6.17 -10.37
N THR A 366 16.63 6.60 -10.00
CA THR A 366 17.18 6.31 -8.67
C THR A 366 18.23 7.36 -8.29
N LEU A 367 18.30 7.69 -7.01
CA LEU A 367 19.30 8.58 -6.40
C LEU A 367 19.52 8.19 -4.93
N LYS A 368 20.67 8.55 -4.36
CA LYS A 368 21.02 8.17 -2.99
C LYS A 368 21.97 9.16 -2.35
N TYR A 369 21.63 9.65 -1.19
CA TYR A 369 22.56 10.36 -0.31
C TYR A 369 23.47 9.38 0.41
N THR A 370 24.73 9.76 0.52
CA THR A 370 25.70 9.11 1.42
C THR A 370 25.73 9.82 2.77
N ASP A 371 26.25 9.14 3.78
CA ASP A 371 26.31 9.66 5.17
C ASP A 371 27.07 11.01 5.29
N ASN A 372 27.96 11.32 4.35
CA ASN A 372 28.69 12.61 4.29
C ASN A 372 27.89 13.76 3.65
N GLY A 373 26.71 13.46 3.07
CA GLY A 373 25.82 14.42 2.43
C GLY A 373 26.01 14.56 0.91
N ASP A 374 26.91 13.81 0.29
CA ASP A 374 26.98 13.75 -1.19
C ASP A 374 25.75 13.03 -1.75
N LEU A 375 25.17 13.54 -2.83
CA LEU A 375 24.04 12.90 -3.51
C LEU A 375 24.50 12.25 -4.81
N TRP A 376 24.36 10.95 -4.90
CA TRP A 376 24.56 10.19 -6.12
C TRP A 376 23.27 10.15 -6.93
N VAL A 377 23.38 10.40 -8.24
CA VAL A 377 22.26 10.51 -9.18
C VAL A 377 22.56 9.65 -10.40
N LEU A 378 21.64 8.75 -10.76
CA LEU A 378 21.74 7.97 -11.97
C LEU A 378 20.77 8.48 -13.04
N ASN A 379 21.34 9.01 -14.13
CA ASN A 379 20.60 9.49 -15.29
C ASN A 379 20.52 8.38 -16.34
N SER A 380 19.35 7.81 -16.54
CA SER A 380 19.13 6.69 -17.46
C SER A 380 19.09 7.12 -18.92
N MET A 381 19.39 6.21 -19.85
CA MET A 381 19.33 6.37 -21.32
C MET A 381 20.35 7.35 -21.92
N VAL A 382 21.42 7.68 -21.21
CA VAL A 382 22.41 8.69 -21.63
C VAL A 382 23.85 8.13 -21.59
N ASP A 383 24.79 8.84 -22.19
CA ASP A 383 26.18 8.37 -22.23
C ASP A 383 26.92 8.55 -20.91
N ASN A 384 26.56 9.56 -20.15
CA ASN A 384 27.13 9.82 -18.83
C ASN A 384 26.10 9.58 -17.73
N PRO A 385 25.89 8.33 -17.29
CA PRO A 385 24.78 8.02 -16.39
C PRO A 385 25.05 8.30 -14.90
N ILE A 386 26.33 8.36 -14.45
CA ILE A 386 26.68 8.45 -13.03
C ILE A 386 27.15 9.86 -12.70
N TRP A 387 26.39 10.50 -11.81
CA TRP A 387 26.67 11.83 -11.32
C TRP A 387 26.69 11.87 -9.80
N LYS A 388 27.48 12.79 -9.24
CA LYS A 388 27.48 13.12 -7.81
C LYS A 388 27.30 14.63 -7.63
N ILE A 389 26.41 15.01 -6.73
CA ILE A 389 26.33 16.39 -6.23
C ILE A 389 27.10 16.42 -4.92
N GLU A 390 28.19 17.18 -4.89
CA GLU A 390 29.05 17.30 -3.71
C GLU A 390 28.37 18.10 -2.60
N HIS A 391 28.38 17.58 -1.39
CA HIS A 391 27.90 18.29 -0.21
C HIS A 391 28.63 19.62 -0.01
N GLY A 392 27.90 20.67 0.36
CA GLY A 392 28.47 22.00 0.65
C GLY A 392 28.76 22.86 -0.59
N SER A 393 29.38 22.34 -1.64
CA SER A 393 29.62 23.08 -2.87
C SER A 393 28.43 23.07 -3.84
N GLY A 394 27.65 22.00 -3.82
CA GLY A 394 26.57 21.77 -4.78
C GLY A 394 27.08 21.49 -6.21
N ASN A 395 28.36 21.24 -6.39
CA ASN A 395 28.95 20.97 -7.70
C ASN A 395 28.55 19.57 -8.18
N TRP A 396 28.24 19.47 -9.47
CA TRP A 396 28.02 18.20 -10.15
C TRP A 396 29.34 17.64 -10.69
N VAL A 397 29.66 16.42 -10.31
CA VAL A 397 30.84 15.68 -10.74
C VAL A 397 30.40 14.46 -11.53
N ASN A 398 30.91 14.30 -12.74
CA ASN A 398 30.66 13.12 -13.58
C ASN A 398 31.66 12.00 -13.31
N TYR A 399 31.20 10.78 -13.33
CA TYR A 399 32.00 9.56 -13.26
C TYR A 399 31.75 8.74 -14.53
N PRO A 400 32.57 8.97 -15.58
CA PRO A 400 32.34 8.34 -16.87
C PRO A 400 32.75 6.87 -16.85
N HIS A 401 31.83 6.00 -17.23
CA HIS A 401 32.04 4.54 -17.35
C HIS A 401 31.63 4.10 -18.74
N PRO A 402 32.54 4.25 -19.74
CA PRO A 402 32.27 3.87 -21.14
C PRO A 402 32.04 2.37 -21.32
N GLU A 403 32.43 1.54 -20.35
CA GLU A 403 32.11 0.11 -20.29
C GLU A 403 30.60 -0.16 -20.08
N MET A 404 29.85 0.79 -19.56
CA MET A 404 28.39 0.73 -19.54
C MET A 404 27.85 1.01 -20.94
N SER A 405 27.87 -0.01 -21.79
CA SER A 405 27.35 0.11 -23.16
C SER A 405 25.86 0.34 -23.20
N THR A 406 25.34 0.96 -24.25
CA THR A 406 23.93 0.91 -24.61
C THR A 406 23.63 -0.53 -25.11
N PRO A 407 22.60 -1.24 -24.60
CA PRO A 407 21.48 -0.79 -23.76
C PRO A 407 21.66 -1.00 -22.24
N ALA A 408 22.83 -1.32 -21.74
CA ALA A 408 23.07 -1.65 -20.32
C ALA A 408 22.81 -0.49 -19.31
N LYS A 409 22.45 0.69 -19.77
CA LYS A 409 22.14 1.90 -18.97
C LYS A 409 20.75 2.48 -19.26
N TYR A 410 19.83 1.71 -19.86
CA TYR A 410 18.53 2.24 -20.29
C TYR A 410 17.56 2.50 -19.15
N ASN A 411 17.56 1.68 -18.10
CA ASN A 411 16.67 1.86 -16.96
C ASN A 411 17.39 1.50 -15.66
N LEU A 412 18.21 2.43 -15.16
CA LEU A 412 18.99 2.26 -13.94
C LEU A 412 18.08 2.41 -12.73
N VAL A 413 18.04 1.41 -11.87
CA VAL A 413 17.11 1.34 -10.73
C VAL A 413 17.82 0.91 -9.45
N SER A 414 17.21 1.22 -8.31
CA SER A 414 17.55 0.66 -6.99
C SER A 414 18.97 0.96 -6.51
N LEU A 415 19.38 2.25 -6.57
CA LEU A 415 20.67 2.67 -6.03
C LEU A 415 20.67 2.48 -4.50
N LEU A 416 21.53 1.59 -4.03
CA LEU A 416 21.63 1.15 -2.65
C LEU A 416 23.09 1.32 -2.18
N GLN A 417 23.32 2.08 -1.09
CA GLN A 417 24.61 2.08 -0.40
C GLN A 417 24.73 0.81 0.44
N SER A 418 25.83 0.07 0.26
CA SER A 418 26.05 -1.18 1.00
C SER A 418 26.12 -0.93 2.51
N ARG A 419 25.53 -1.84 3.27
CA ARG A 419 25.61 -1.84 4.74
C ARG A 419 26.97 -2.28 5.24
N SER A 420 27.56 -3.27 4.54
CA SER A 420 28.84 -3.88 4.90
C SER A 420 30.04 -3.01 4.52
N ASP A 421 29.98 -2.26 3.43
CA ASP A 421 31.00 -1.29 3.03
C ASP A 421 30.37 -0.03 2.44
N LYS A 422 30.38 1.06 3.19
CA LYS A 422 29.78 2.34 2.79
C LYS A 422 30.37 3.00 1.56
N ASN A 423 31.50 2.52 1.07
CA ASN A 423 32.12 2.98 -0.19
C ASN A 423 31.49 2.33 -1.43
N ILE A 424 30.70 1.28 -1.25
CA ILE A 424 30.09 0.51 -2.34
C ILE A 424 28.63 0.94 -2.54
N MET A 425 28.31 1.25 -3.78
CA MET A 425 26.96 1.47 -4.27
C MET A 425 26.53 0.31 -5.17
N TRP A 426 25.37 -0.26 -4.87
CA TRP A 426 24.73 -1.27 -5.71
C TRP A 426 23.61 -0.62 -6.51
N PHE A 427 23.48 -0.98 -7.79
CA PHE A 427 22.33 -0.62 -8.62
C PHE A 427 22.14 -1.64 -9.74
N ALA A 428 21.01 -1.58 -10.42
CA ALA A 428 20.68 -2.50 -11.49
C ALA A 428 20.21 -1.76 -12.75
N ASN A 429 20.37 -2.40 -13.91
CA ASN A 429 19.68 -2.02 -15.14
C ASN A 429 18.47 -2.93 -15.35
N ASN A 430 17.27 -2.38 -15.31
CA ASN A 430 16.02 -3.10 -15.57
C ASN A 430 15.58 -2.89 -17.03
N TYR A 431 16.28 -3.52 -17.95
CA TYR A 431 15.99 -3.46 -19.38
C TYR A 431 15.95 -4.85 -19.99
N TYR A 432 14.85 -5.26 -20.59
CA TYR A 432 14.57 -6.64 -21.01
C TYR A 432 15.64 -7.29 -21.91
N MET A 433 16.43 -6.50 -22.62
CA MET A 433 17.53 -7.00 -23.49
C MET A 433 18.88 -7.08 -22.77
N GLU A 434 19.05 -6.38 -21.65
CA GLU A 434 20.37 -6.24 -21.01
C GLU A 434 20.20 -5.97 -19.52
N ASN A 435 19.62 -6.92 -18.78
CA ASN A 435 19.55 -6.81 -17.32
C ASN A 435 20.94 -6.99 -16.71
N ARG A 436 21.34 -6.07 -15.83
CA ARG A 436 22.64 -6.12 -15.16
C ARG A 436 22.52 -5.73 -13.70
N LEU A 437 23.42 -6.28 -12.88
CA LEU A 437 23.74 -5.82 -11.54
C LEU A 437 25.09 -5.10 -11.61
N TYR A 438 25.21 -3.99 -10.88
CA TYR A 438 26.43 -3.21 -10.75
C TYR A 438 26.83 -3.06 -9.30
N ALA A 439 28.14 -3.21 -9.01
CA ALA A 439 28.78 -2.78 -7.78
C ALA A 439 29.76 -1.66 -8.13
N TYR A 440 29.56 -0.48 -7.55
CA TYR A 440 30.37 0.70 -7.81
C TYR A 440 31.12 1.15 -6.55
N ASP A 441 32.44 1.11 -6.58
CA ASP A 441 33.31 1.65 -5.54
C ASP A 441 33.47 3.16 -5.75
N CYS A 442 32.81 3.95 -4.92
CA CYS A 442 32.76 5.41 -4.99
C CYS A 442 34.09 6.10 -4.68
N VAL A 443 35.04 5.39 -4.02
CA VAL A 443 36.34 5.95 -3.61
C VAL A 443 37.38 5.70 -4.69
N ASN A 444 37.40 4.49 -5.23
CA ASN A 444 38.40 4.08 -6.22
C ASN A 444 37.91 4.25 -7.67
N ASP A 445 36.70 4.72 -7.88
CA ASP A 445 36.04 4.90 -9.18
C ASP A 445 36.09 3.61 -10.00
N LYS A 446 35.69 2.50 -9.38
CA LYS A 446 35.74 1.16 -10.00
C LYS A 446 34.32 0.59 -10.10
N LEU A 447 33.92 0.24 -11.31
CA LEU A 447 32.67 -0.43 -11.61
C LEU A 447 32.89 -1.92 -11.89
N VAL A 448 32.09 -2.76 -11.23
CA VAL A 448 31.99 -4.20 -11.53
C VAL A 448 30.57 -4.47 -12.01
N SER A 449 30.41 -5.25 -13.08
CA SER A 449 29.10 -5.56 -13.64
C SER A 449 28.88 -7.07 -13.77
N PHE A 450 27.66 -7.54 -13.53
CA PHE A 450 27.22 -8.92 -13.64
C PHE A 450 26.01 -9.02 -14.57
N GLY A 451 25.88 -10.13 -15.28
CA GLY A 451 24.78 -10.38 -16.23
C GLY A 451 25.17 -10.05 -17.69
N PRO A 452 24.22 -10.12 -18.66
CA PRO A 452 22.77 -10.36 -18.47
C PRO A 452 22.40 -11.78 -18.04
N ASP A 453 23.28 -12.73 -18.21
CA ASP A 453 23.16 -14.11 -17.75
C ASP A 453 23.85 -14.27 -16.40
N PHE A 454 23.13 -14.80 -15.42
CA PHE A 454 23.62 -15.03 -14.07
C PHE A 454 23.72 -16.53 -13.83
N THR A 455 24.87 -17.02 -13.42
CA THR A 455 25.07 -18.44 -13.12
C THR A 455 24.86 -18.73 -11.65
N ASN A 456 24.01 -19.72 -11.33
CA ASN A 456 23.78 -20.11 -9.96
C ASN A 456 24.71 -21.24 -9.48
N GLU A 457 24.57 -21.64 -8.22
CA GLU A 457 25.36 -22.68 -7.56
C GLU A 457 25.23 -24.10 -8.16
N ASP A 458 24.25 -24.31 -9.05
CA ASP A 458 24.04 -25.57 -9.78
C ASP A 458 24.52 -25.49 -11.24
N ASP A 459 25.33 -24.49 -11.60
CA ASP A 459 25.71 -24.16 -12.97
C ASP A 459 24.52 -23.85 -13.90
N ALA A 460 23.35 -23.57 -13.33
CA ALA A 460 22.18 -23.17 -14.10
C ALA A 460 22.23 -21.65 -14.41
N VAL A 461 21.84 -21.30 -15.63
CA VAL A 461 21.86 -19.92 -16.09
C VAL A 461 20.48 -19.30 -15.86
N ILE A 462 20.47 -18.17 -15.15
CA ILE A 462 19.30 -17.31 -14.95
C ILE A 462 19.43 -16.14 -15.92
N THR A 463 18.51 -16.04 -16.88
CA THR A 463 18.44 -14.92 -17.83
C THR A 463 17.14 -14.14 -17.59
N PRO A 464 17.11 -13.22 -16.60
CA PRO A 464 15.89 -12.48 -16.30
C PRO A 464 15.61 -11.44 -17.39
N ILE A 465 14.35 -11.29 -17.78
CA ILE A 465 13.90 -10.20 -18.65
C ILE A 465 13.45 -8.97 -17.84
N GLY A 466 13.69 -8.95 -16.53
CA GLY A 466 13.41 -7.83 -15.62
C GLY A 466 14.07 -8.02 -14.26
N VAL A 467 14.79 -6.98 -13.81
CA VAL A 467 15.36 -6.83 -12.48
C VAL A 467 14.76 -5.56 -11.88
N TYR A 468 13.97 -5.68 -10.81
CA TYR A 468 13.09 -4.61 -10.35
C TYR A 468 13.57 -3.86 -9.11
N SER A 469 14.28 -4.55 -8.20
CA SER A 469 14.71 -4.01 -6.92
C SER A 469 15.90 -4.80 -6.35
N LEU A 470 16.68 -4.14 -5.53
CA LEU A 470 17.79 -4.71 -4.76
C LEU A 470 17.54 -4.50 -3.26
N ALA A 471 18.01 -5.42 -2.44
CA ALA A 471 18.05 -5.28 -0.98
C ALA A 471 19.29 -5.99 -0.44
N GLU A 472 19.99 -5.37 0.52
CA GLU A 472 21.10 -6.04 1.22
C GLU A 472 20.58 -6.53 2.57
N ASP A 473 20.80 -7.82 2.88
CA ASP A 473 20.42 -8.40 4.16
C ASP A 473 21.48 -8.16 5.25
N MET A 474 21.22 -8.62 6.47
CA MET A 474 22.13 -8.39 7.61
C MET A 474 23.41 -9.23 7.53
N GLU A 475 23.47 -10.23 6.64
CA GLU A 475 24.63 -11.07 6.40
C GLU A 475 25.51 -10.53 5.26
N GLY A 476 25.09 -9.42 4.61
CA GLY A 476 25.79 -8.80 3.48
C GLY A 476 25.48 -9.47 2.14
N ASN A 477 24.39 -10.20 2.03
CA ASN A 477 23.91 -10.72 0.75
C ASN A 477 23.07 -9.66 0.04
N VAL A 478 23.40 -9.39 -1.21
CA VAL A 478 22.65 -8.51 -2.09
C VAL A 478 21.62 -9.32 -2.84
N TRP A 479 20.37 -9.18 -2.44
CA TRP A 479 19.20 -9.82 -3.02
C TRP A 479 18.72 -9.07 -4.26
N ILE A 480 18.36 -9.81 -5.30
CA ILE A 480 17.88 -9.30 -6.59
C ILE A 480 16.44 -9.78 -6.77
N ALA A 481 15.51 -8.84 -6.85
CA ALA A 481 14.12 -9.11 -7.21
C ALA A 481 13.98 -9.19 -8.73
N SER A 482 13.58 -10.35 -9.27
CA SER A 482 13.49 -10.57 -10.71
C SER A 482 12.18 -11.22 -11.15
N ILE A 483 11.96 -11.27 -12.45
CA ILE A 483 10.81 -11.97 -13.04
C ILE A 483 10.85 -13.48 -12.80
N ASN A 484 12.05 -14.05 -12.65
CA ASN A 484 12.27 -15.49 -12.44
C ASN A 484 12.35 -15.88 -10.96
N GLY A 485 11.91 -14.99 -10.06
CA GLY A 485 12.06 -15.16 -8.62
C GLY A 485 13.28 -14.42 -8.06
N PRO A 486 13.50 -14.47 -6.73
CA PRO A 486 14.63 -13.84 -6.07
C PRO A 486 15.90 -14.72 -6.17
N PHE A 487 17.05 -14.07 -6.29
CA PHE A 487 18.36 -14.68 -6.12
C PHE A 487 19.31 -13.65 -5.50
N TYR A 488 20.46 -14.06 -5.02
CA TYR A 488 21.41 -13.16 -4.35
C TYR A 488 22.86 -13.50 -4.61
N ILE A 489 23.74 -12.56 -4.33
CA ILE A 489 25.17 -12.74 -4.27
C ILE A 489 25.69 -12.15 -2.96
N SER A 490 26.67 -12.80 -2.32
CA SER A 490 27.39 -12.21 -1.21
C SER A 490 28.15 -10.97 -1.69
N SER A 491 28.03 -9.85 -0.97
CA SER A 491 28.74 -8.61 -1.29
C SER A 491 30.26 -8.84 -1.30
N ALA A 492 30.77 -9.65 -0.37
CA ALA A 492 32.19 -9.99 -0.29
C ALA A 492 32.68 -10.80 -1.52
N ASP A 493 31.87 -11.78 -1.95
CA ASP A 493 32.23 -12.61 -3.14
C ASP A 493 32.21 -11.78 -4.40
N ALA A 494 31.17 -10.95 -4.59
CA ALA A 494 31.08 -10.07 -5.76
C ALA A 494 32.24 -9.10 -5.86
N LEU A 495 32.68 -8.50 -4.75
CA LEU A 495 33.84 -7.59 -4.72
C LEU A 495 35.16 -8.29 -4.89
N ALA A 496 35.23 -9.59 -4.55
CA ALA A 496 36.39 -10.45 -4.84
C ALA A 496 36.45 -10.90 -6.31
N GLY A 497 35.41 -10.60 -7.11
CA GLY A 497 35.33 -10.95 -8.52
C GLY A 497 34.71 -12.32 -8.79
N ASN A 498 34.04 -12.90 -7.80
CA ASN A 498 33.20 -14.09 -7.99
C ASN A 498 31.84 -13.65 -8.57
N ASP A 499 31.33 -14.42 -9.53
CA ASP A 499 30.08 -14.18 -10.23
C ASP A 499 29.04 -15.30 -10.02
N LEU A 500 29.26 -16.13 -8.97
CA LEU A 500 28.37 -17.22 -8.63
C LEU A 500 27.19 -16.69 -7.74
N PHE A 501 25.98 -16.76 -8.28
CA PHE A 501 24.75 -16.36 -7.59
C PHE A 501 24.11 -17.55 -6.88
N VAL A 502 23.30 -17.26 -5.88
CA VAL A 502 22.56 -18.27 -5.12
C VAL A 502 21.07 -18.12 -5.39
N GLN A 503 20.45 -19.17 -5.93
CA GLN A 503 19.00 -19.35 -5.90
C GLN A 503 18.67 -20.29 -4.74
N HIS A 504 18.15 -19.74 -3.65
CA HIS A 504 17.88 -20.53 -2.44
C HIS A 504 16.94 -21.70 -2.72
N LYS A 505 17.29 -22.90 -2.25
CA LYS A 505 16.52 -24.14 -2.45
C LYS A 505 15.64 -24.42 -1.23
N VAL A 506 14.35 -24.50 -1.45
CA VAL A 506 13.35 -24.84 -0.40
C VAL A 506 12.96 -26.30 -0.54
N PRO A 507 13.20 -27.14 0.49
CA PRO A 507 12.80 -28.55 0.47
C PRO A 507 11.29 -28.71 0.28
N ARG A 508 10.85 -29.64 -0.56
CA ARG A 508 9.42 -29.89 -0.82
C ARG A 508 8.65 -30.44 0.36
N ASN A 509 9.33 -31.12 1.29
CA ASN A 509 8.71 -31.77 2.46
C ASN A 509 7.55 -32.75 2.13
N ASP A 510 7.59 -33.33 0.92
CA ASP A 510 6.61 -34.26 0.39
C ASP A 510 7.05 -35.74 0.50
N GLY A 511 8.11 -35.99 1.27
CA GLY A 511 8.74 -37.31 1.43
C GLY A 511 9.79 -37.64 0.35
N THR A 512 10.03 -36.73 -0.60
CA THR A 512 11.16 -36.80 -1.54
C THR A 512 12.33 -35.99 -1.01
N ASN A 513 13.54 -36.22 -1.55
CA ASN A 513 14.72 -35.38 -1.30
C ASN A 513 14.84 -34.26 -2.34
N LEU A 514 13.71 -33.80 -2.89
CA LEU A 514 13.68 -32.74 -3.89
C LEU A 514 13.47 -31.37 -3.22
N ALA A 515 14.02 -30.34 -3.85
CA ALA A 515 13.83 -28.96 -3.48
C ALA A 515 13.48 -28.14 -4.73
N ASP A 516 12.72 -27.06 -4.56
CA ASP A 516 12.44 -26.07 -5.59
C ASP A 516 13.20 -24.79 -5.26
N TYR A 517 13.56 -24.01 -6.26
CA TYR A 517 14.10 -22.68 -6.01
C TYR A 517 13.01 -21.78 -5.41
N LEU A 518 13.41 -20.96 -4.45
CA LEU A 518 12.53 -20.03 -3.74
C LEU A 518 11.78 -19.12 -4.73
N LEU A 519 10.44 -19.18 -4.71
CA LEU A 519 9.56 -18.42 -5.59
C LEU A 519 9.95 -18.49 -7.08
N SER A 520 10.42 -19.68 -7.54
CA SER A 520 10.75 -19.90 -8.95
C SER A 520 9.58 -19.51 -9.85
N ASP A 521 9.85 -18.75 -10.90
CA ASP A 521 8.88 -18.23 -11.86
C ASP A 521 7.77 -17.33 -11.28
N VAL A 522 7.94 -16.86 -10.04
CA VAL A 522 7.10 -15.83 -9.45
C VAL A 522 7.76 -14.46 -9.64
N LYS A 523 7.13 -13.59 -10.42
CA LYS A 523 7.61 -12.22 -10.63
C LYS A 523 7.71 -11.49 -9.29
N THR A 524 8.94 -11.44 -8.75
CA THR A 524 9.27 -10.68 -7.53
C THR A 524 9.63 -9.25 -7.93
N ARG A 525 8.90 -8.26 -7.39
CA ARG A 525 9.05 -6.84 -7.73
C ARG A 525 9.90 -6.07 -6.74
N CYS A 526 9.81 -6.43 -5.48
CA CYS A 526 10.56 -5.78 -4.40
C CYS A 526 10.89 -6.77 -3.29
N ILE A 527 11.97 -6.47 -2.59
CA ILE A 527 12.41 -7.20 -1.39
C ILE A 527 12.73 -6.18 -0.33
N ALA A 528 12.20 -6.39 0.89
CA ALA A 528 12.56 -5.63 2.08
C ALA A 528 13.01 -6.59 3.18
N VAL A 529 14.05 -6.18 3.92
CA VAL A 529 14.62 -6.97 5.02
C VAL A 529 14.19 -6.31 6.33
N ASP A 530 13.59 -7.09 7.24
CA ASP A 530 13.17 -6.58 8.54
C ASP A 530 14.24 -6.78 9.63
N GLY A 531 13.98 -6.27 10.83
CA GLY A 531 14.89 -6.34 11.97
C GLY A 531 15.23 -7.76 12.44
N ALA A 532 14.50 -8.77 11.98
CA ALA A 532 14.80 -10.18 12.21
C ALA A 532 15.54 -10.86 11.03
N ASN A 533 16.06 -10.07 10.09
CA ASN A 533 16.68 -10.55 8.85
C ASN A 533 15.75 -11.42 7.98
N ARG A 534 14.42 -11.30 8.18
CA ARG A 534 13.45 -12.00 7.33
C ARG A 534 13.26 -11.20 6.04
N LYS A 535 12.87 -11.87 4.97
CA LYS A 535 12.69 -11.27 3.66
C LYS A 535 11.20 -11.13 3.36
N TRP A 536 10.75 -9.89 3.25
CA TRP A 536 9.43 -9.52 2.74
C TRP A 536 9.54 -9.38 1.22
N MET A 537 8.84 -10.21 0.47
CA MET A 537 8.91 -10.25 -0.99
C MET A 537 7.57 -9.87 -1.60
N GLY A 538 7.52 -8.70 -2.23
CA GLY A 538 6.36 -8.21 -2.98
C GLY A 538 6.39 -8.76 -4.41
N THR A 539 5.30 -9.37 -4.82
CA THR A 539 5.21 -10.09 -6.10
C THR A 539 3.96 -9.70 -6.89
N ASN A 540 3.70 -10.38 -8.01
CA ASN A 540 2.40 -10.34 -8.68
C ASN A 540 1.36 -11.29 -8.06
N ASN A 541 1.79 -12.14 -7.10
CA ASN A 541 0.96 -13.13 -6.44
C ASN A 541 0.78 -12.81 -4.93
N GLY A 542 0.88 -11.53 -4.55
CA GLY A 542 0.79 -11.09 -3.17
C GLY A 542 2.16 -10.88 -2.51
N VAL A 543 2.17 -10.94 -1.18
CA VAL A 543 3.34 -10.72 -0.33
C VAL A 543 3.73 -12.03 0.35
N PHE A 544 5.01 -12.38 0.24
CA PHE A 544 5.58 -13.52 0.95
C PHE A 544 6.52 -13.02 2.05
N LEU A 545 6.38 -13.54 3.25
CA LEU A 545 7.33 -13.39 4.35
C LEU A 545 8.10 -14.68 4.52
N ILE A 546 9.41 -14.61 4.30
CA ILE A 546 10.32 -15.75 4.35
C ILE A 546 11.22 -15.62 5.58
N SER A 547 11.53 -16.73 6.24
CA SER A 547 12.44 -16.80 7.39
C SER A 547 13.84 -16.25 7.05
N ASN A 548 14.63 -15.92 8.08
CA ASN A 548 15.99 -15.40 7.89
C ASN A 548 16.89 -16.37 7.12
N ASP A 549 16.74 -17.67 7.36
CA ASP A 549 17.47 -18.76 6.68
C ASP A 549 16.84 -19.18 5.34
N CYS A 550 15.77 -18.50 4.91
CA CYS A 550 15.02 -18.73 3.67
C CYS A 550 14.36 -20.12 3.54
N ASN A 551 14.41 -20.99 4.57
CA ASN A 551 13.87 -22.35 4.50
C ASN A 551 12.36 -22.45 4.79
N THR A 552 11.78 -21.39 5.37
CA THR A 552 10.39 -21.41 5.82
C THR A 552 9.59 -20.24 5.26
N LEU A 553 8.47 -20.56 4.62
CA LEU A 553 7.42 -19.58 4.33
C LEU A 553 6.65 -19.29 5.63
N ILE A 554 6.83 -18.10 6.20
CA ILE A 554 6.16 -17.68 7.44
C ILE A 554 4.73 -17.24 7.15
N GLN A 555 4.55 -16.40 6.11
CA GLN A 555 3.25 -15.84 5.72
C GLN A 555 3.18 -15.67 4.19
N HIS A 556 1.97 -15.86 3.66
CA HIS A 556 1.63 -15.49 2.30
C HIS A 556 0.31 -14.72 2.31
N PHE A 557 0.37 -13.43 2.04
CA PHE A 557 -0.79 -12.55 1.98
C PHE A 557 -1.24 -12.34 0.55
N THR A 558 -2.53 -12.58 0.31
CA THR A 558 -3.22 -12.31 -0.95
C THR A 558 -4.49 -11.50 -0.70
N THR A 559 -5.11 -11.03 -1.77
CA THR A 559 -6.40 -10.33 -1.68
C THR A 559 -7.53 -11.23 -1.15
N GLU A 560 -7.39 -12.56 -1.25
CA GLU A 560 -8.39 -13.54 -0.82
C GLU A 560 -8.29 -13.85 0.68
N ASN A 561 -7.07 -13.82 1.26
CA ASN A 561 -6.84 -14.24 2.64
C ASN A 561 -6.49 -13.09 3.60
N SER A 562 -6.40 -11.86 3.09
CA SER A 562 -5.99 -10.69 3.86
C SER A 562 -6.62 -9.38 3.34
N PRO A 563 -6.53 -8.27 4.10
CA PRO A 563 -6.87 -6.93 3.62
C PRO A 563 -5.93 -6.33 2.57
N LEU A 564 -4.96 -7.08 2.04
CA LEU A 564 -4.12 -6.65 0.93
C LEU A 564 -4.98 -6.11 -0.22
N LEU A 565 -4.62 -4.95 -0.79
CA LEU A 565 -5.46 -4.28 -1.79
C LEU A 565 -5.29 -4.82 -3.20
N SER A 566 -4.11 -5.33 -3.55
CA SER A 566 -3.84 -6.03 -4.82
C SER A 566 -2.76 -7.07 -4.63
N ASN A 567 -2.82 -8.16 -5.39
CA ASN A 567 -1.76 -9.15 -5.44
C ASN A 567 -0.51 -8.62 -6.18
N THR A 568 -0.64 -7.55 -6.97
CA THR A 568 0.50 -6.83 -7.55
C THR A 568 1.04 -5.81 -6.55
N VAL A 569 2.20 -6.10 -5.98
CA VAL A 569 2.87 -5.26 -4.99
C VAL A 569 4.10 -4.61 -5.61
N TYR A 570 4.14 -3.28 -5.62
CA TYR A 570 5.22 -2.51 -6.25
C TYR A 570 6.41 -2.29 -5.32
N ASP A 571 6.12 -2.05 -4.04
CA ASP A 571 7.15 -1.79 -3.04
C ASP A 571 6.72 -2.18 -1.63
N ILE A 572 7.70 -2.46 -0.78
CA ILE A 572 7.51 -2.78 0.63
C ILE A 572 8.47 -1.93 1.46
N CYS A 573 7.95 -1.27 2.47
CA CYS A 573 8.74 -0.50 3.41
C CYS A 573 8.48 -0.97 4.83
N VAL A 574 9.55 -1.33 5.54
CA VAL A 574 9.50 -1.78 6.93
C VAL A 574 9.82 -0.61 7.84
N ASP A 575 8.94 -0.30 8.79
CA ASP A 575 9.24 0.56 9.92
C ASP A 575 9.54 -0.31 11.14
N ASP A 576 10.78 -0.67 11.29
CA ASP A 576 11.25 -1.52 12.39
C ASP A 576 11.07 -0.88 13.78
N ASN A 577 10.85 0.45 13.86
CA ASN A 577 10.60 1.14 15.14
C ASN A 577 9.15 0.96 15.62
N SER A 578 8.19 0.98 14.70
CA SER A 578 6.76 0.83 15.02
C SER A 578 6.21 -0.57 14.72
N ASN A 579 7.03 -1.52 14.26
CA ASN A 579 6.68 -2.85 13.77
C ASN A 579 5.70 -2.87 12.57
N MET A 580 5.52 -1.75 11.90
CA MET A 580 4.64 -1.64 10.74
C MET A 580 5.36 -1.98 9.44
N VAL A 581 4.73 -2.76 8.60
CA VAL A 581 5.16 -3.04 7.24
C VAL A 581 4.13 -2.48 6.28
N TYR A 582 4.57 -1.58 5.41
CA TYR A 582 3.74 -0.89 4.43
C TYR A 582 3.89 -1.53 3.06
N PHE A 583 2.78 -1.69 2.35
CA PHE A 583 2.72 -2.29 1.02
C PHE A 583 2.13 -1.30 0.01
N ALA A 584 2.97 -0.82 -0.92
CA ALA A 584 2.51 -0.10 -2.09
C ALA A 584 2.00 -1.12 -3.11
N THR A 585 0.72 -1.09 -3.39
CA THR A 585 0.09 -2.01 -4.33
C THR A 585 -0.43 -1.27 -5.56
N GLU A 586 -0.75 -2.00 -6.62
CA GLU A 586 -1.41 -1.45 -7.81
C GLU A 586 -2.69 -0.66 -7.48
N ARG A 587 -3.33 -0.93 -6.34
CA ARG A 587 -4.63 -0.37 -5.96
C ARG A 587 -4.60 0.45 -4.67
N GLY A 588 -3.44 0.90 -4.25
CA GLY A 588 -3.29 1.76 -3.09
C GLY A 588 -2.35 1.22 -2.03
N LEU A 589 -2.33 1.89 -0.88
CA LEU A 589 -1.47 1.59 0.25
C LEU A 589 -2.24 0.85 1.35
N CYS A 590 -1.60 -0.18 1.89
CA CYS A 590 -2.03 -0.82 3.14
C CYS A 590 -0.82 -1.12 4.01
N SER A 591 -1.05 -1.46 5.27
CA SER A 591 -0.01 -1.86 6.21
C SER A 591 -0.44 -3.01 7.09
N TYR A 592 0.56 -3.71 7.62
CA TYR A 592 0.43 -4.83 8.51
C TYR A 592 1.37 -4.67 9.71
N ALA A 593 0.86 -4.90 10.93
CA ALA A 593 1.68 -4.91 12.13
C ALA A 593 2.40 -6.25 12.27
N SER A 594 3.70 -6.23 12.01
CA SER A 594 4.59 -7.39 12.12
C SER A 594 4.97 -7.68 13.58
N ASP A 595 5.60 -8.81 13.81
CA ASP A 595 6.14 -9.21 15.12
C ASP A 595 7.65 -8.96 15.24
N ALA A 596 8.32 -8.44 14.22
CA ALA A 596 9.73 -8.05 14.26
C ALA A 596 9.89 -6.55 14.45
N THR A 597 10.92 -6.18 15.21
CA THR A 597 11.37 -4.80 15.38
C THR A 597 12.89 -4.75 15.21
N GLN A 598 13.44 -3.53 15.08
CA GLN A 598 14.88 -3.32 15.05
C GLN A 598 15.54 -3.88 16.32
N PRO A 599 16.54 -4.75 16.21
CA PRO A 599 17.27 -5.22 17.37
C PRO A 599 18.10 -4.10 18.01
N SER A 600 18.15 -4.08 19.33
CA SER A 600 19.00 -3.16 20.09
C SER A 600 20.45 -3.64 20.08
N GLU A 601 21.39 -2.74 19.86
CA GLU A 601 22.82 -3.04 20.01
C GLU A 601 23.18 -3.43 21.45
N GLU A 602 22.52 -2.80 22.43
CA GLU A 602 22.68 -3.10 23.84
C GLU A 602 21.33 -3.14 24.57
N MET A 603 21.08 -4.23 25.29
CA MET A 603 19.92 -4.37 26.16
C MET A 603 20.20 -3.69 27.49
N THR A 604 19.36 -2.71 27.87
CA THR A 604 19.44 -1.98 29.13
C THR A 604 18.11 -2.03 29.89
N LYS A 605 18.10 -1.66 31.15
CA LYS A 605 16.86 -1.56 31.93
C LYS A 605 15.89 -0.48 31.40
N ASP A 606 16.43 0.49 30.65
CA ASP A 606 15.65 1.62 30.15
C ASP A 606 15.01 1.34 28.79
N ASN A 607 15.64 0.49 27.96
CA ASN A 607 15.12 0.17 26.63
C ASN A 607 14.35 -1.16 26.56
N VAL A 608 14.54 -2.09 27.53
CA VAL A 608 13.80 -3.36 27.55
C VAL A 608 12.56 -3.24 28.44
N TYR A 609 11.39 -3.26 27.80
CA TYR A 609 10.11 -3.19 28.48
C TYR A 609 9.04 -4.03 27.77
N ALA A 610 7.89 -4.25 28.45
CA ALA A 610 6.77 -5.00 27.91
C ALA A 610 5.50 -4.14 27.85
N TYR A 611 4.68 -4.37 26.82
CA TYR A 611 3.36 -3.76 26.69
C TYR A 611 2.33 -4.76 26.13
N PRO A 612 1.02 -4.60 26.49
CA PRO A 612 0.52 -3.73 27.54
C PRO A 612 1.05 -4.14 28.90
N ASN A 613 1.27 -3.15 29.78
CA ASN A 613 1.68 -3.39 31.15
C ASN A 613 1.07 -2.32 32.07
N PRO A 614 0.07 -2.63 32.91
CA PRO A 614 -0.45 -3.99 33.19
C PRO A 614 -1.24 -4.60 32.05
N VAL A 615 -1.26 -5.95 32.00
CA VAL A 615 -2.15 -6.74 31.16
C VAL A 615 -3.50 -6.86 31.85
N THR A 616 -4.56 -6.30 31.28
CA THR A 616 -5.91 -6.30 31.86
C THR A 616 -6.71 -7.57 31.49
N PRO A 617 -7.79 -7.90 32.22
CA PRO A 617 -8.63 -9.08 31.90
C PRO A 617 -9.20 -9.07 30.47
N GLU A 618 -9.51 -7.89 29.97
CA GLU A 618 -10.12 -7.69 28.65
C GLU A 618 -9.10 -7.87 27.51
N TYR A 619 -7.81 -7.81 27.83
CA TYR A 619 -6.78 -7.94 26.81
C TYR A 619 -6.57 -9.39 26.39
N THR A 620 -6.87 -9.69 25.14
CA THR A 620 -6.76 -11.04 24.55
C THR A 620 -5.58 -11.17 23.58
N GLY A 621 -4.88 -10.08 23.30
CA GLY A 621 -3.73 -10.06 22.40
C GLY A 621 -2.44 -10.62 23.03
N LYS A 622 -1.36 -10.61 22.24
CA LYS A 622 -0.02 -10.98 22.73
C LYS A 622 0.64 -9.83 23.45
N ILE A 623 1.34 -10.14 24.52
CA ILE A 623 2.18 -9.22 25.29
C ILE A 623 3.51 -9.12 24.55
N THR A 624 3.92 -7.92 24.15
CA THR A 624 5.16 -7.70 23.42
C THR A 624 6.25 -7.19 24.34
N ILE A 625 7.39 -7.83 24.33
CA ILE A 625 8.63 -7.38 24.96
C ILE A 625 9.50 -6.79 23.85
N VAL A 626 10.01 -5.57 24.01
CA VAL A 626 10.84 -4.86 23.02
C VAL A 626 12.17 -4.42 23.61
N GLY A 627 13.06 -3.89 22.75
CA GLY A 627 14.40 -3.43 23.13
C GLY A 627 15.41 -4.57 23.27
N LEU A 628 15.08 -5.75 22.73
CA LEU A 628 15.96 -6.91 22.77
C LEU A 628 17.05 -6.82 21.71
N SER A 629 18.17 -7.49 21.92
CA SER A 629 19.17 -7.72 20.89
C SER A 629 18.72 -8.80 19.90
N PHE A 630 19.39 -8.86 18.75
CA PHE A 630 19.13 -9.90 17.76
C PHE A 630 19.31 -11.28 18.37
N ASN A 631 18.37 -12.18 18.13
CA ASN A 631 18.38 -13.59 18.57
C ASN A 631 18.58 -13.78 20.10
N ALA A 632 18.12 -12.82 20.91
CA ALA A 632 18.25 -12.88 22.37
C ALA A 632 17.43 -14.04 22.97
N ASP A 633 18.02 -14.75 23.93
CA ASP A 633 17.29 -15.73 24.75
C ASP A 633 16.36 -15.02 25.73
N VAL A 634 15.07 -15.38 25.71
CA VAL A 634 14.05 -14.79 26.59
C VAL A 634 13.43 -15.85 27.46
N LYS A 635 13.38 -15.61 28.77
CA LYS A 635 12.66 -16.44 29.75
C LYS A 635 11.69 -15.59 30.54
N ILE A 636 10.45 -16.05 30.68
CA ILE A 636 9.43 -15.44 31.52
C ILE A 636 9.26 -16.34 32.74
N VAL A 637 9.47 -15.77 33.92
CA VAL A 637 9.42 -16.50 35.18
C VAL A 637 8.47 -15.83 36.17
N THR A 638 7.94 -16.61 37.11
CA THR A 638 7.20 -16.07 38.25
C THR A 638 8.13 -15.35 39.22
N SER A 639 7.60 -14.60 40.19
CA SER A 639 8.39 -13.88 41.20
C SER A 639 9.27 -14.81 42.05
N ASN A 640 8.96 -16.10 42.14
CA ASN A 640 9.78 -17.09 42.83
C ASN A 640 10.72 -17.89 41.90
N GLY A 641 10.85 -17.46 40.64
CA GLY A 641 11.80 -18.04 39.66
C GLY A 641 11.31 -19.24 38.87
N ALA A 642 10.04 -19.64 39.01
CA ALA A 642 9.49 -20.77 38.22
C ALA A 642 9.30 -20.35 36.76
N LEU A 643 9.82 -21.14 35.81
CA LEU A 643 9.72 -20.90 34.39
C LEU A 643 8.26 -20.97 33.91
N VAL A 644 7.80 -19.96 33.20
CA VAL A 644 6.45 -19.84 32.65
C VAL A 644 6.45 -19.96 31.14
N ASN A 645 7.38 -19.26 30.48
CA ASN A 645 7.52 -19.28 29.03
C ASN A 645 8.98 -19.02 28.65
N GLN A 646 9.40 -19.45 27.45
CA GLN A 646 10.73 -19.18 26.93
C GLN A 646 10.75 -19.22 25.41
N GLY A 647 11.71 -18.53 24.81
CA GLY A 647 11.97 -18.49 23.37
C GLY A 647 13.10 -17.55 23.03
N ARG A 648 13.20 -17.20 21.75
CA ARG A 648 14.17 -16.24 21.21
C ARG A 648 13.47 -15.01 20.66
N SER A 649 14.15 -13.87 20.68
CA SER A 649 13.63 -12.65 20.09
C SER A 649 13.52 -12.76 18.57
N THR A 650 12.48 -12.13 18.01
CA THR A 650 12.32 -11.90 16.59
C THR A 650 12.78 -10.48 16.29
N GLY A 651 14.02 -10.33 15.83
CA GLY A 651 14.67 -9.02 15.84
C GLY A 651 14.80 -8.49 17.26
N GLY A 652 14.30 -7.27 17.50
CA GLY A 652 14.32 -6.60 18.80
C GLY A 652 13.13 -6.91 19.71
N SER A 653 12.26 -7.87 19.37
CA SER A 653 11.04 -8.13 20.14
C SER A 653 10.81 -9.61 20.45
N TYR A 654 9.98 -9.88 21.48
CA TYR A 654 9.47 -11.21 21.83
C TYR A 654 7.98 -11.14 22.17
N GLN A 655 7.22 -12.11 21.69
CA GLN A 655 5.77 -12.18 21.83
C GLN A 655 5.34 -13.28 22.80
N TRP A 656 4.59 -12.90 23.87
CA TRP A 656 4.04 -13.84 24.83
C TRP A 656 2.52 -13.76 24.88
N ASP A 657 1.84 -14.89 24.77
CA ASP A 657 0.37 -15.00 24.78
C ASP A 657 -0.26 -14.99 26.19
N GLY A 658 0.55 -14.77 27.23
CA GLY A 658 0.08 -14.80 28.61
C GLY A 658 -0.25 -16.20 29.12
N ARG A 659 0.31 -17.26 28.49
CA ARG A 659 0.12 -18.65 28.88
C ARG A 659 1.41 -19.29 29.37
N ASP A 660 1.27 -20.31 30.19
CA ASP A 660 2.38 -21.14 30.64
C ASP A 660 2.76 -22.19 29.57
N LEU A 661 3.85 -22.94 29.81
CA LEU A 661 4.32 -24.01 28.91
C LEU A 661 3.30 -25.14 28.66
N LYS A 662 2.22 -25.19 29.43
CA LYS A 662 1.11 -26.15 29.26
C LYS A 662 -0.09 -25.50 28.51
N GLY A 663 0.04 -24.26 28.04
CA GLY A 663 -0.99 -23.52 27.33
C GLY A 663 -2.10 -22.94 28.24
N LYS A 664 -1.95 -22.97 29.57
CA LYS A 664 -2.92 -22.41 30.51
C LYS A 664 -2.62 -20.92 30.74
N ARG A 665 -3.67 -20.06 30.72
CA ARG A 665 -3.58 -18.63 31.09
C ARG A 665 -2.96 -18.52 32.50
N VAL A 666 -1.97 -17.65 32.65
CA VAL A 666 -1.29 -17.41 33.93
C VAL A 666 -2.18 -16.64 34.90
N ALA A 667 -1.99 -16.82 36.20
CA ALA A 667 -2.73 -16.11 37.24
C ALA A 667 -2.34 -14.64 37.33
N SER A 668 -3.19 -13.82 38.01
CA SER A 668 -2.80 -12.45 38.36
C SER A 668 -1.52 -12.45 39.19
N GLY A 669 -0.59 -11.55 38.82
CA GLY A 669 0.72 -11.48 39.49
C GLY A 669 1.73 -10.68 38.68
N VAL A 670 2.95 -10.59 39.24
CA VAL A 670 4.10 -9.98 38.56
C VAL A 670 5.00 -11.08 38.02
N TYR A 671 5.26 -11.02 36.73
CA TYR A 671 6.16 -11.92 36.00
C TYR A 671 7.44 -11.17 35.65
N MET A 672 8.56 -11.86 35.71
CA MET A 672 9.85 -11.29 35.35
C MET A 672 10.28 -11.82 34.00
N VAL A 673 10.64 -10.93 33.10
CA VAL A 673 11.28 -11.25 31.82
C VAL A 673 12.77 -11.20 32.04
N GLN A 674 13.45 -12.29 31.81
CA GLN A 674 14.92 -12.38 31.78
C GLN A 674 15.34 -12.53 30.34
N ALA A 675 16.06 -11.56 29.81
CA ALA A 675 16.61 -11.59 28.46
C ALA A 675 18.12 -11.61 28.51
N ALA A 676 18.75 -12.41 27.67
CA ALA A 676 20.21 -12.49 27.54
C ALA A 676 20.58 -12.44 26.05
N THR A 677 21.76 -11.88 25.73
CA THR A 677 22.31 -11.94 24.37
C THR A 677 22.50 -13.39 23.94
N GLU A 678 22.61 -13.66 22.66
CA GLU A 678 22.83 -15.00 22.10
C GLU A 678 24.07 -15.68 22.71
N THR A 679 25.12 -14.92 23.00
CA THR A 679 26.35 -15.39 23.69
C THR A 679 26.17 -15.59 25.19
N GLY A 680 25.10 -15.05 25.77
CA GLY A 680 24.84 -15.11 27.21
C GLY A 680 25.68 -14.14 28.06
N ASP A 681 26.49 -13.28 27.46
CA ASP A 681 27.45 -12.41 28.14
C ASP A 681 26.78 -11.24 28.87
N LYS A 682 25.62 -10.80 28.41
CA LYS A 682 24.86 -9.70 29.00
C LYS A 682 23.41 -10.09 29.17
N GLY A 683 22.78 -9.66 30.25
CA GLY A 683 21.38 -9.93 30.53
C GLY A 683 20.68 -8.75 31.20
N VAL A 684 19.38 -8.64 30.94
CA VAL A 684 18.50 -7.61 31.52
C VAL A 684 17.23 -8.25 32.06
N VAL A 685 16.59 -7.58 33.01
CA VAL A 685 15.32 -8.02 33.59
C VAL A 685 14.30 -6.89 33.54
N CYS A 686 13.13 -7.14 32.93
CA CYS A 686 11.95 -6.27 33.05
C CYS A 686 10.78 -7.02 33.72
N ARG A 687 9.67 -6.32 34.00
CA ARG A 687 8.52 -6.87 34.73
C ARG A 687 7.24 -6.68 33.94
N ILE A 688 6.35 -7.68 34.05
CA ILE A 688 4.99 -7.66 33.50
C ILE A 688 3.99 -7.89 34.63
N ALA A 689 3.07 -6.96 34.82
CA ALA A 689 1.96 -7.12 35.73
C ALA A 689 0.77 -7.69 34.95
N VAL A 690 0.24 -8.84 35.38
CA VAL A 690 -0.96 -9.46 34.82
C VAL A 690 -2.09 -9.35 35.83
N VAL A 691 -3.25 -8.89 35.38
CA VAL A 691 -4.51 -8.79 36.14
C VAL A 691 -5.54 -9.62 35.41
N ASN A 692 -6.20 -10.57 36.09
CA ASN A 692 -7.26 -11.43 35.54
C ASN A 692 -8.58 -11.15 36.25
#